data_e400b6e9f4f4af3f17728abdd1a653cf
#
_entry.id   e400b6e9f4f4af3f17728abdd1a653cf
#
_cell.length_a   1.000
_cell.length_b   1.000
_cell.length_c   1.000
_cell.angle_alpha   90.00
_cell.angle_beta   90.00
_cell.angle_gamma   90.00
#
_symmetry.space_group_name_H-M   'P 1'
#
loop_
_entity.id
_entity.type
_entity.pdbx_description
1 polymer ?
#
loop_
_entity_poly.entity_id
_entity_poly.type
_entity_poly.pdbx_seq_one_letter_code
_entity_poly.pdbx_strand_id
1 'polypeptide(L)'
;YIDVISTTDSSTGGMYRFTLVKDTEGGEIAKDLDGTSKTKEAQSTEQTAKATSIIREYKSDEINVTVTTENETDLPEDAKLQVTAIEKDNKNTAEKYEDVKQQLIDKTTDKSYSIAGFLAYDISFVDNNGNKIEPNGKVQVSIEYNKTAIPEELKNDKNLANTAVTVMHLEEDEEGKVKNIVDMSKNKQLKDIQTNDDKEVKTVEFETESFSTFTITWTSNTSVNTEVNIVSESGEIIELQDSALSNLEVPEGTFNISSITSDDKYNKYCELTDKSGKKYQFDKAVVLDNDKTYNRNNGTQISSLNLHNNSVWYQSQSGSEWEYLDNKKVYFVYTEMLSEVETVDSASKGIKIKMIDLASSSQNASLINGNTSISLGGGYGNGTIKKNLLERRLGTDGYPIAKNGAKSLSGLFSGATETNNLFIKSIYANTGYYEYSSFENYAYLDTSSSGSTKDFKVYKQIGTPTNEDKYFYKRGNFMPYNSISAGRFSTNKNLYDEDGKALTDTAPRKEEKLYLVNGTPNYYFGMEVSANFVQQKNGQVTQNGKKEPMVYEFNGDDDMWVFIDGILVLDIGGIHDAHSGKINFATGVVSWKDCVTGETPVESTTTIKELFKEVGYFPDGTVWDDNKVSDYFKGDTFKDYSSHTMRMFYFERGAGASNLHMKFNLPVVPDGSIEVKKELSNTDKEKYANVLFKFKVYAQKVKEDGTFEDSYEVLTTKAKMADGTAVTFDDDGAFYLKPGQKATFSGLKDNQKYYVEEIGVKSEEYDDIKINDVTYREYKENESEKGKEVRDIRTSKEVAENRRLVVFTNNCSAANKRELRITKAMQEGQMPDGTFSFEIYLTSTEGKLVPYVGPYYLYCVNDRGENKTETIYYKNENGKLRALESGKVEVAGDTDSTGKVAGIPVGYTVSITQILSGTKFKIKEIGLNNQEYKVPTITVSGCKDVDTSKEYTAEGTIELRMDASVLVTNHKNYKVIKAEKKWKDSKKSDGTGEENSDFPDLEDDLRIY
;
A
#
# COMPACT_ATOMS: atom_id res chain seq x y z
N TYR A 1 25.60 21.55 -22.31
CA TYR A 1 25.87 20.33 -23.05
C TYR A 1 26.34 20.73 -24.45
N ILE A 2 27.39 20.12 -24.94
CA ILE A 2 27.84 20.27 -26.32
C ILE A 2 27.83 18.85 -26.93
N ASP A 3 26.92 18.58 -27.85
CA ASP A 3 26.95 17.36 -28.61
C ASP A 3 27.73 17.63 -29.88
N VAL A 4 28.83 16.93 -30.07
CA VAL A 4 29.63 17.01 -31.29
C VAL A 4 29.33 15.74 -32.10
N ILE A 5 28.62 15.90 -33.21
CA ILE A 5 28.32 14.79 -34.12
C ILE A 5 29.28 14.89 -35.26
N SER A 6 30.10 13.87 -35.48
CA SER A 6 30.89 13.74 -36.69
C SER A 6 30.07 13.03 -37.76
N THR A 7 29.84 13.67 -38.90
CA THR A 7 29.06 13.14 -40.01
C THR A 7 29.89 12.47 -41.11
N THR A 8 31.11 12.04 -40.82
CA THR A 8 31.86 11.25 -41.81
C THR A 8 31.30 9.85 -41.90
N ASP A 9 30.84 9.52 -43.08
CA ASP A 9 30.23 8.25 -43.51
C ASP A 9 31.25 7.11 -43.52
N SER A 10 31.67 6.70 -42.30
CA SER A 10 32.36 5.44 -42.11
C SER A 10 31.90 4.83 -40.82
N SER A 11 31.70 3.56 -40.83
CA SER A 11 31.08 2.67 -39.80
C SER A 11 31.62 2.75 -38.38
N THR A 12 32.14 3.87 -37.91
CA THR A 12 32.73 4.10 -36.59
C THR A 12 32.45 5.52 -36.07
N GLY A 13 31.28 6.08 -36.34
CA GLY A 13 30.87 7.34 -35.68
C GLY A 13 30.56 7.15 -34.22
N GLY A 14 31.41 7.71 -33.35
CA GLY A 14 31.15 7.76 -31.89
C GLY A 14 30.49 9.08 -31.54
N MET A 15 29.44 9.01 -30.75
CA MET A 15 28.80 10.18 -30.16
C MET A 15 29.54 10.50 -28.84
N TYR A 16 30.02 11.72 -28.69
CA TYR A 16 30.68 12.19 -27.47
C TYR A 16 29.79 13.21 -26.76
N ARG A 17 29.46 12.97 -25.53
CA ARG A 17 28.74 13.91 -24.66
C ARG A 17 29.69 14.45 -23.61
N PHE A 18 29.70 15.76 -23.47
CA PHE A 18 30.48 16.44 -22.45
C PHE A 18 29.54 17.29 -21.59
N THR A 19 29.68 17.19 -20.27
CA THR A 19 29.04 18.12 -19.34
C THR A 19 30.09 19.12 -18.86
N LEU A 20 29.85 20.40 -19.13
CA LEU A 20 30.68 21.48 -18.59
C LEU A 20 30.17 21.81 -17.18
N VAL A 21 30.98 21.54 -16.18
CA VAL A 21 30.74 21.97 -14.81
C VAL A 21 31.61 23.20 -14.56
N LYS A 22 31.00 24.30 -14.16
CA LYS A 22 31.74 25.51 -13.78
C LYS A 22 32.29 25.33 -12.38
N ASP A 23 33.59 25.23 -12.25
CA ASP A 23 34.28 25.34 -10.98
C ASP A 23 34.24 26.79 -10.47
N THR A 24 34.05 26.96 -9.19
CA THR A 24 34.07 28.26 -8.50
C THR A 24 35.44 28.93 -8.55
N GLU A 25 36.49 28.22 -8.94
CA GLU A 25 37.86 28.73 -9.07
C GLU A 25 38.38 28.89 -10.51
N GLY A 26 37.51 28.69 -11.53
CA GLY A 26 37.83 29.01 -12.92
C GLY A 26 38.43 27.86 -13.75
N GLY A 27 38.45 26.64 -13.25
CA GLY A 27 38.83 25.43 -13.98
C GLY A 27 37.63 24.71 -14.57
N GLU A 28 37.74 24.15 -15.75
CA GLU A 28 36.67 23.34 -16.40
C GLU A 28 37.08 21.86 -16.39
N ILE A 29 36.24 21.01 -15.80
CA ILE A 29 36.44 19.55 -15.76
C ILE A 29 35.40 18.91 -16.68
N ALA A 30 35.86 18.19 -17.68
CA ALA A 30 34.97 17.37 -18.51
C ALA A 30 34.85 15.96 -17.95
N LYS A 31 33.62 15.50 -17.68
CA LYS A 31 33.30 14.11 -17.28
C LYS A 31 32.36 13.48 -18.28
N ASP A 32 32.57 12.20 -18.52
CA ASP A 32 31.66 11.37 -19.30
C ASP A 32 30.34 11.13 -18.53
N LEU A 33 29.22 11.27 -19.21
CA LEU A 33 27.89 11.33 -18.60
C LEU A 33 27.24 9.97 -18.30
N ASP A 34 27.79 8.87 -18.82
CA ASP A 34 27.13 7.58 -18.64
C ASP A 34 27.73 6.68 -17.55
N GLY A 35 28.77 7.13 -16.84
CA GLY A 35 29.31 6.47 -15.65
C GLY A 35 29.92 5.09 -15.89
N THR A 36 30.07 4.64 -17.14
CA THR A 36 30.73 3.39 -17.46
C THR A 36 32.13 3.68 -17.97
N SER A 37 33.12 3.50 -17.11
CA SER A 37 34.52 3.49 -17.52
C SER A 37 34.77 2.27 -18.42
N LYS A 38 34.70 2.48 -19.72
CA LYS A 38 35.36 1.60 -20.68
C LYS A 38 36.73 2.18 -20.98
N THR A 39 37.73 1.78 -20.22
CA THR A 39 39.13 1.88 -20.60
C THR A 39 39.33 1.16 -21.92
N LYS A 40 39.39 1.91 -23.01
CA LYS A 40 40.16 1.49 -24.18
C LYS A 40 41.51 2.14 -24.05
N GLU A 41 42.53 1.30 -23.87
CA GLU A 41 43.93 1.67 -24.02
C GLU A 41 44.14 2.40 -25.38
N ALA A 42 44.31 3.68 -25.32
CA ALA A 42 45.02 4.41 -26.38
C ALA A 42 46.49 4.31 -26.06
N GLN A 43 47.20 3.52 -26.80
CA GLN A 43 48.66 3.66 -26.87
C GLN A 43 49.02 5.06 -27.34
N SER A 44 49.19 5.97 -26.39
CA SER A 44 49.99 7.14 -26.65
C SER A 44 51.37 6.86 -26.04
N THR A 45 52.38 6.79 -26.88
CA THR A 45 53.75 6.93 -26.46
C THR A 45 53.98 8.37 -26.03
N GLU A 46 53.63 8.67 -24.78
CA GLU A 46 54.19 9.76 -24.01
C GLU A 46 54.98 9.14 -22.88
N GLN A 47 56.20 9.62 -22.73
CA GLN A 47 57.04 9.33 -21.59
C GLN A 47 56.27 9.66 -20.33
N THR A 48 55.71 8.66 -19.72
CA THR A 48 55.26 8.70 -18.34
C THR A 48 56.51 8.97 -17.52
N ALA A 49 56.59 10.13 -16.92
CA ALA A 49 57.42 10.30 -15.73
C ALA A 49 56.97 9.17 -14.80
N LYS A 50 57.85 8.20 -14.54
CA LYS A 50 57.66 7.14 -13.59
C LYS A 50 57.37 7.81 -12.28
N ALA A 51 56.16 7.70 -11.75
CA ALA A 51 55.86 8.05 -10.38
C ALA A 51 56.81 7.25 -9.52
N THR A 52 57.83 7.89 -8.97
CA THR A 52 58.82 7.26 -8.09
C THR A 52 58.20 7.32 -6.71
N SER A 53 57.71 6.18 -6.21
CA SER A 53 57.26 6.04 -4.84
C SER A 53 58.43 6.27 -3.88
N ILE A 54 58.23 7.00 -2.81
CA ILE A 54 59.17 7.16 -1.72
C ILE A 54 59.00 5.99 -0.77
N ILE A 55 60.11 5.32 -0.46
CA ILE A 55 60.16 4.28 0.57
C ILE A 55 60.93 4.82 1.76
N ARG A 56 60.35 4.65 2.96
CA ARG A 56 61.01 4.92 4.23
C ARG A 56 60.99 3.67 5.09
N GLU A 57 62.15 3.31 5.63
CA GLU A 57 62.30 2.11 6.43
C GLU A 57 62.77 2.47 7.85
N TYR A 58 62.25 1.73 8.82
CA TYR A 58 62.74 1.67 10.18
C TYR A 58 63.11 0.22 10.48
N LYS A 59 64.30 -0.01 11.06
CA LYS A 59 64.78 -1.36 11.38
C LYS A 59 65.26 -1.43 12.82
N SER A 60 64.79 -2.41 13.54
CA SER A 60 65.23 -2.78 14.88
C SER A 60 65.53 -4.26 15.00
N ASP A 61 65.96 -4.72 16.17
CA ASP A 61 66.15 -6.17 16.42
C ASP A 61 64.84 -6.94 16.46
N GLU A 62 63.67 -6.29 16.56
CA GLU A 62 62.37 -6.91 16.70
C GLU A 62 61.51 -6.77 15.47
N ILE A 63 61.46 -5.58 14.86
CA ILE A 63 60.59 -5.27 13.74
C ILE A 63 61.30 -4.46 12.65
N ASN A 64 60.83 -4.63 11.43
CA ASN A 64 61.09 -3.77 10.30
C ASN A 64 59.75 -3.10 9.90
N VAL A 65 59.75 -1.77 9.82
CA VAL A 65 58.57 -1.01 9.35
C VAL A 65 58.96 -0.33 8.04
N THR A 66 58.15 -0.56 7.00
CA THR A 66 58.32 0.04 5.69
C THR A 66 57.09 0.84 5.35
N VAL A 67 57.30 2.11 5.02
CA VAL A 67 56.22 2.98 4.51
C VAL A 67 56.51 3.34 3.07
N THR A 68 55.52 3.10 2.18
CA THR A 68 55.62 3.38 0.74
C THR A 68 54.57 4.39 0.35
N THR A 69 54.96 5.48 -0.30
CA THR A 69 54.03 6.48 -0.84
C THR A 69 53.63 6.14 -2.28
N GLU A 70 52.49 6.69 -2.73
CA GLU A 70 52.13 6.57 -4.14
C GLU A 70 52.93 7.52 -5.04
N ASN A 71 53.25 8.73 -4.55
CA ASN A 71 53.97 9.78 -5.29
C ASN A 71 55.14 10.35 -4.50
N GLU A 72 56.14 10.91 -5.20
CA GLU A 72 57.32 11.61 -4.58
C GLU A 72 56.90 12.85 -3.78
N THR A 73 55.72 13.40 -4.01
CA THR A 73 55.25 14.62 -3.33
C THR A 73 54.50 14.32 -2.03
N ASP A 74 54.22 13.05 -1.74
CA ASP A 74 53.40 12.67 -0.59
C ASP A 74 54.11 12.79 0.74
N LEU A 75 55.45 12.77 0.69
CA LEU A 75 56.32 13.04 1.85
C LEU A 75 57.49 13.94 1.46
N PRO A 76 57.90 14.90 2.30
CA PRO A 76 59.12 15.67 2.10
C PRO A 76 60.36 14.75 2.03
N GLU A 77 61.38 15.18 1.24
CA GLU A 77 62.62 14.41 1.06
C GLU A 77 63.38 14.17 2.38
N ASP A 78 63.28 15.09 3.32
CA ASP A 78 63.90 15.03 4.63
C ASP A 78 63.04 14.33 5.73
N ALA A 79 61.87 13.86 5.39
CA ALA A 79 60.99 13.13 6.32
C ALA A 79 61.65 11.83 6.79
N LYS A 80 61.79 11.69 8.11
CA LYS A 80 62.39 10.51 8.78
C LYS A 80 61.30 9.72 9.48
N LEU A 81 61.21 8.42 9.16
CA LEU A 81 60.28 7.51 9.85
C LEU A 81 60.80 7.23 11.26
N GLN A 82 59.96 7.45 12.26
CA GLN A 82 60.20 7.06 13.65
C GLN A 82 59.11 6.05 14.07
N VAL A 83 59.59 5.00 14.75
CA VAL A 83 58.73 3.95 15.30
C VAL A 83 59.16 3.71 16.75
N THR A 84 58.20 3.76 17.66
CA THR A 84 58.43 3.50 19.08
C THR A 84 57.48 2.40 19.53
N ALA A 85 58.00 1.25 19.98
CA ALA A 85 57.18 0.25 20.60
C ALA A 85 56.67 0.73 21.97
N ILE A 86 55.32 0.51 22.18
CA ILE A 86 54.68 0.88 23.43
C ILE A 86 54.48 -0.41 24.24
N GLU A 87 55.32 -0.58 25.25
CA GLU A 87 55.44 -1.82 26.01
C GLU A 87 55.10 -1.59 27.49
N LYS A 88 54.49 -2.59 28.11
CA LYS A 88 54.07 -2.56 29.50
C LYS A 88 55.26 -2.49 30.48
N ASP A 89 56.31 -3.22 30.17
CA ASP A 89 57.49 -3.36 31.05
C ASP A 89 58.58 -2.30 30.79
N ASN A 90 58.41 -1.45 29.80
CA ASN A 90 59.33 -0.38 29.46
C ASN A 90 58.99 0.87 30.24
N LYS A 91 59.90 1.33 31.14
CA LYS A 91 59.70 2.49 32.02
C LYS A 91 59.31 3.78 31.29
N ASN A 92 59.66 3.92 30.00
CA ASN A 92 59.41 5.12 29.23
C ASN A 92 58.04 5.06 28.51
N THR A 93 57.42 3.86 28.34
CA THR A 93 56.19 3.66 27.58
C THR A 93 55.07 2.97 28.39
N ALA A 94 55.37 2.51 29.63
CA ALA A 94 54.41 1.79 30.45
C ALA A 94 53.13 2.57 30.73
N GLU A 95 53.23 3.87 31.00
CA GLU A 95 52.10 4.74 31.21
C GLU A 95 51.26 4.87 29.92
N LYS A 96 51.91 5.07 28.78
CA LYS A 96 51.26 5.11 27.47
C LYS A 96 50.59 3.78 27.12
N TYR A 97 51.20 2.64 27.52
CA TYR A 97 50.63 1.31 27.32
C TYR A 97 49.28 1.18 28.04
N GLU A 98 49.21 1.53 29.31
CA GLU A 98 47.97 1.45 30.08
C GLU A 98 46.90 2.44 29.55
N ASP A 99 47.31 3.62 29.06
CA ASP A 99 46.41 4.56 28.41
C ASP A 99 45.83 3.98 27.10
N VAL A 100 46.68 3.44 26.22
CA VAL A 100 46.27 2.76 24.97
C VAL A 100 45.29 1.62 25.29
N LYS A 101 45.59 0.82 26.31
CA LYS A 101 44.71 -0.27 26.75
C LYS A 101 43.32 0.22 27.17
N GLN A 102 43.29 1.29 27.98
CA GLN A 102 42.06 1.89 28.45
C GLN A 102 41.27 2.50 27.29
N GLN A 103 41.96 3.19 26.38
CA GLN A 103 41.33 3.77 25.18
C GLN A 103 40.73 2.72 24.27
N LEU A 104 41.42 1.59 24.05
CA LEU A 104 40.89 0.47 23.28
C LEU A 104 39.60 -0.09 23.88
N ILE A 105 39.52 -0.22 25.21
CA ILE A 105 38.33 -0.71 25.92
C ILE A 105 37.18 0.31 25.84
N ASP A 106 37.45 1.59 26.09
CA ASP A 106 36.43 2.63 26.24
C ASP A 106 35.90 3.13 24.92
N LYS A 107 36.76 3.30 23.91
CA LYS A 107 36.42 3.96 22.63
C LYS A 107 36.18 3.03 21.47
N THR A 108 36.49 1.74 21.59
CA THR A 108 36.09 0.79 20.53
C THR A 108 34.58 0.72 20.45
N THR A 109 34.03 1.13 19.32
CA THR A 109 32.60 1.24 19.11
C THR A 109 31.93 -0.11 18.83
N ASP A 110 32.67 -1.04 18.23
CA ASP A 110 32.19 -2.38 17.96
C ASP A 110 32.24 -3.24 19.24
N LYS A 111 31.05 -3.62 19.72
CA LYS A 111 30.88 -4.44 20.93
C LYS A 111 30.64 -5.91 20.60
N SER A 112 30.80 -6.32 19.35
CA SER A 112 30.69 -7.74 18.95
C SER A 112 31.91 -8.58 19.40
N TYR A 113 32.98 -7.92 19.80
CA TYR A 113 34.17 -8.58 20.35
C TYR A 113 34.74 -7.82 21.55
N SER A 114 35.56 -8.48 22.35
CA SER A 114 36.41 -7.91 23.39
C SER A 114 37.88 -7.95 22.97
N ILE A 115 38.68 -7.05 23.50
CA ILE A 115 40.13 -7.02 23.28
C ILE A 115 40.77 -8.08 24.19
N ALA A 116 41.40 -9.08 23.59
CA ALA A 116 42.10 -10.12 24.34
C ALA A 116 43.55 -9.73 24.68
N GLY A 117 44.20 -9.01 23.78
CA GLY A 117 45.53 -8.48 23.97
C GLY A 117 45.95 -7.62 22.76
N PHE A 118 47.03 -6.90 22.85
CA PHE A 118 47.52 -6.09 21.75
C PHE A 118 49.05 -5.84 21.83
N LEU A 119 49.65 -5.55 20.67
CA LEU A 119 50.99 -4.94 20.51
C LEU A 119 50.75 -3.54 19.97
N ALA A 120 51.46 -2.56 20.50
CA ALA A 120 51.23 -1.15 20.13
C ALA A 120 52.50 -0.46 19.67
N TYR A 121 52.39 0.40 18.68
CA TYR A 121 53.45 1.16 18.08
C TYR A 121 53.03 2.61 17.83
N ASP A 122 53.81 3.58 18.28
CA ASP A 122 53.72 4.95 17.82
C ASP A 122 54.56 5.06 16.55
N ILE A 123 53.89 5.31 15.43
CA ILE A 123 54.54 5.50 14.12
C ILE A 123 54.34 6.94 13.69
N SER A 124 55.39 7.63 13.35
CA SER A 124 55.33 9.02 12.93
C SER A 124 56.46 9.37 11.94
N PHE A 125 56.23 10.44 11.17
CA PHE A 125 57.30 11.08 10.43
C PHE A 125 57.71 12.38 11.14
N VAL A 126 58.98 12.69 11.09
CA VAL A 126 59.50 13.97 11.60
C VAL A 126 60.44 14.61 10.57
N ASP A 127 60.46 15.96 10.58
CA ASP A 127 61.41 16.77 9.81
C ASP A 127 62.81 16.77 10.48
N ASN A 128 63.74 17.46 9.88
CA ASN A 128 65.11 17.65 10.45
C ASN A 128 65.12 18.43 11.77
N ASN A 129 64.02 19.10 12.12
CA ASN A 129 63.88 19.86 13.36
C ASN A 129 63.17 19.06 14.45
N GLY A 130 62.66 17.84 14.10
CA GLY A 130 61.90 16.98 15.01
C GLY A 130 60.41 17.29 15.06
N ASN A 131 59.86 18.10 14.16
CA ASN A 131 58.42 18.35 14.08
C ASN A 131 57.73 17.20 13.36
N LYS A 132 56.55 16.79 13.84
CA LYS A 132 55.72 15.75 13.16
C LYS A 132 55.28 16.22 11.78
N ILE A 133 55.31 15.33 10.82
CA ILE A 133 54.88 15.51 9.44
C ILE A 133 53.82 14.45 9.13
N GLU A 134 52.70 14.83 8.52
CA GLU A 134 51.73 13.91 7.96
C GLU A 134 51.94 13.77 6.45
N PRO A 135 51.71 12.57 5.87
CA PRO A 135 51.76 12.39 4.43
C PRO A 135 50.60 13.15 3.74
N ASN A 136 50.86 13.60 2.52
CA ASN A 136 49.84 14.24 1.69
C ASN A 136 49.13 13.20 0.81
N GLY A 137 48.34 12.29 1.43
CA GLY A 137 47.65 11.24 0.76
C GLY A 137 47.81 9.88 1.42
N LYS A 138 47.32 8.85 0.74
CA LYS A 138 47.41 7.45 1.24
C LYS A 138 48.82 6.92 1.13
N VAL A 139 49.26 6.21 2.15
CA VAL A 139 50.49 5.49 2.17
C VAL A 139 50.27 4.04 2.60
N GLN A 140 51.07 3.14 2.07
CA GLN A 140 51.06 1.73 2.47
C GLN A 140 52.11 1.51 3.57
N VAL A 141 51.70 0.89 4.66
CA VAL A 141 52.54 0.50 5.80
C VAL A 141 52.66 -1.01 5.87
N SER A 142 53.88 -1.49 5.97
CA SER A 142 54.19 -2.92 6.22
C SER A 142 55.04 -3.02 7.50
N ILE A 143 54.58 -3.83 8.44
CA ILE A 143 55.30 -4.15 9.69
C ILE A 143 55.68 -5.63 9.61
N GLU A 144 56.95 -5.95 9.57
CA GLU A 144 57.46 -7.30 9.57
C GLU A 144 58.24 -7.57 10.88
N TYR A 145 57.82 -8.64 11.56
CA TYR A 145 58.54 -9.09 12.78
C TYR A 145 59.68 -9.99 12.42
N ASN A 146 60.88 -9.71 12.99
CA ASN A 146 62.05 -10.58 12.81
C ASN A 146 61.79 -12.03 13.33
N LYS A 147 61.03 -12.11 14.44
CA LYS A 147 60.45 -13.38 14.94
C LYS A 147 58.94 -13.14 15.08
N THR A 148 58.12 -14.17 14.94
CA THR A 148 56.69 -14.05 15.18
C THR A 148 56.43 -13.46 16.57
N ALA A 149 55.41 -12.60 16.65
CA ALA A 149 55.10 -11.83 17.86
C ALA A 149 53.64 -12.09 18.31
N ILE A 150 53.47 -12.08 19.63
CA ILE A 150 52.16 -12.18 20.30
C ILE A 150 52.26 -11.46 21.66
N PRO A 151 51.20 -10.81 22.14
CA PRO A 151 51.17 -10.24 23.49
C PRO A 151 51.51 -11.27 24.58
N GLU A 152 52.28 -10.86 25.59
CA GLU A 152 52.76 -11.81 26.62
C GLU A 152 51.58 -12.47 27.37
N GLU A 153 50.49 -11.72 27.59
CA GLU A 153 49.29 -12.24 28.25
C GLU A 153 48.59 -13.36 27.46
N LEU A 154 48.84 -13.47 26.15
CA LEU A 154 48.20 -14.48 25.30
C LEU A 154 49.06 -15.74 25.06
N LYS A 155 50.32 -15.73 25.43
CA LYS A 155 51.23 -16.86 25.14
C LYS A 155 50.82 -18.23 25.70
N ASN A 156 49.97 -18.23 26.74
CA ASN A 156 49.47 -19.46 27.35
C ASN A 156 47.94 -19.49 27.45
N ASP A 157 47.25 -18.61 26.72
CA ASP A 157 45.81 -18.56 26.73
C ASP A 157 45.24 -19.72 25.90
N LYS A 158 44.45 -20.57 26.56
CA LYS A 158 43.77 -21.72 25.91
C LYS A 158 42.75 -21.28 24.85
N ASN A 159 42.31 -20.02 24.88
CA ASN A 159 41.36 -19.48 23.95
C ASN A 159 41.99 -18.76 22.74
N LEU A 160 43.32 -18.73 22.69
CA LEU A 160 44.06 -18.06 21.63
C LEU A 160 43.65 -18.48 20.21
N ALA A 161 43.36 -19.76 20.01
CA ALA A 161 42.93 -20.28 18.73
C ALA A 161 41.65 -19.62 18.18
N ASN A 162 40.84 -19.07 19.08
CA ASN A 162 39.54 -18.46 18.78
C ASN A 162 39.61 -16.94 18.66
N THR A 163 40.79 -16.36 18.72
CA THR A 163 40.98 -14.91 18.51
C THR A 163 41.16 -14.60 17.04
N ALA A 164 40.65 -13.45 16.62
CA ALA A 164 40.98 -12.83 15.34
C ALA A 164 42.02 -11.71 15.59
N VAL A 165 42.86 -11.46 14.58
CA VAL A 165 43.85 -10.39 14.65
C VAL A 165 43.45 -9.29 13.70
N THR A 166 43.48 -8.04 14.18
CA THR A 166 43.19 -6.83 13.38
C THR A 166 44.20 -5.73 13.71
N VAL A 167 44.14 -4.65 12.94
CA VAL A 167 44.86 -3.39 13.22
C VAL A 167 43.87 -2.35 13.64
N MET A 168 44.15 -1.71 14.78
CA MET A 168 43.41 -0.54 15.23
C MET A 168 44.32 0.70 15.08
N HIS A 169 43.76 1.76 14.51
CA HIS A 169 44.40 3.07 14.46
C HIS A 169 43.76 3.98 15.50
N LEU A 170 44.55 4.47 16.44
CA LEU A 170 44.12 5.40 17.46
C LEU A 170 44.39 6.83 16.93
N GLU A 171 43.39 7.39 16.23
CA GLU A 171 43.52 8.74 15.67
C GLU A 171 43.60 9.78 16.77
N GLU A 172 44.68 10.59 16.76
CA GLU A 172 44.94 11.62 17.75
C GLU A 172 44.51 13.00 17.21
N ASP A 173 44.15 13.93 18.11
CA ASP A 173 43.96 15.33 17.79
C ASP A 173 45.29 16.13 17.83
N GLU A 174 45.25 17.41 17.54
CA GLU A 174 46.45 18.30 17.55
C GLU A 174 47.13 18.36 18.93
N GLU A 175 46.44 17.97 19.99
CA GLU A 175 46.96 17.91 21.35
C GLU A 175 47.55 16.53 21.70
N GLY A 176 47.50 15.55 20.77
CA GLY A 176 47.97 14.18 20.95
C GLY A 176 47.01 13.30 21.75
N LYS A 177 45.74 13.68 21.88
CA LYS A 177 44.73 12.92 22.59
C LYS A 177 43.92 12.07 21.61
N VAL A 178 43.68 10.80 21.93
CA VAL A 178 42.91 9.90 21.09
C VAL A 178 41.48 10.43 20.90
N LYS A 179 41.17 10.75 19.65
CA LYS A 179 39.86 11.25 19.20
C LYS A 179 38.92 10.12 18.84
N ASN A 180 39.45 9.12 18.12
CA ASN A 180 38.70 8.01 17.58
C ASN A 180 39.58 6.77 17.49
N ILE A 181 38.95 5.56 17.46
CA ILE A 181 39.63 4.31 17.18
C ILE A 181 38.99 3.67 15.97
N VAL A 182 39.81 3.44 14.95
CA VAL A 182 39.39 2.86 13.68
C VAL A 182 39.88 1.44 13.59
N ASP A 183 38.95 0.48 13.48
CA ASP A 183 39.29 -0.89 13.10
C ASP A 183 39.49 -0.94 11.58
N MET A 184 40.76 -1.08 11.18
CA MET A 184 41.15 -0.99 9.78
C MET A 184 40.64 -2.14 8.92
N SER A 185 40.26 -3.27 9.53
CA SER A 185 39.62 -4.38 8.83
C SER A 185 38.23 -4.04 8.31
N LYS A 186 37.51 -3.18 8.99
CA LYS A 186 36.14 -2.77 8.64
C LYS A 186 36.11 -1.78 7.45
N ASN A 187 37.15 -1.00 7.28
CA ASN A 187 37.22 0.08 6.27
C ASN A 187 38.03 -0.31 5.02
N LYS A 188 38.41 -1.59 4.88
CA LYS A 188 39.28 -2.07 3.79
C LYS A 188 40.67 -1.41 3.75
N GLN A 189 41.09 -0.82 4.83
CA GLN A 189 42.42 -0.24 4.99
C GLN A 189 43.44 -1.33 5.33
N LEU A 190 43.04 -2.38 6.04
CA LEU A 190 43.87 -3.57 6.28
C LEU A 190 43.97 -4.36 4.98
N LYS A 191 45.21 -4.66 4.54
CA LYS A 191 45.49 -5.38 3.30
C LYS A 191 45.82 -6.86 3.57
N ASP A 192 46.73 -7.11 4.52
CA ASP A 192 47.14 -8.48 4.87
C ASP A 192 47.58 -8.57 6.33
N ILE A 193 47.35 -9.72 6.96
CA ILE A 193 47.97 -10.14 8.22
C ILE A 193 48.39 -11.60 8.10
N GLN A 194 49.67 -11.88 8.24
CA GLN A 194 50.21 -13.22 8.25
C GLN A 194 50.45 -13.69 9.68
N THR A 195 49.77 -14.76 10.07
CA THR A 195 49.94 -15.42 11.38
C THR A 195 50.32 -16.87 11.20
N ASN A 196 51.01 -17.45 12.19
CA ASN A 196 51.17 -18.89 12.29
C ASN A 196 49.94 -19.56 12.97
N ASP A 197 49.98 -20.89 13.14
CA ASP A 197 48.92 -21.68 13.77
C ASP A 197 48.63 -21.26 15.22
N ASP A 198 49.66 -20.74 15.93
CA ASP A 198 49.53 -20.22 17.29
C ASP A 198 49.10 -18.74 17.34
N LYS A 199 48.58 -18.23 16.24
CA LYS A 199 48.12 -16.80 16.13
C LYS A 199 49.23 -15.75 16.39
N GLU A 200 50.47 -16.13 16.33
CA GLU A 200 51.57 -15.17 16.39
C GLU A 200 51.73 -14.50 15.02
N VAL A 201 51.84 -13.18 15.01
CA VAL A 201 51.94 -12.35 13.81
C VAL A 201 53.34 -12.33 13.24
N LYS A 202 53.45 -12.51 11.92
CA LYS A 202 54.70 -12.38 11.17
C LYS A 202 54.77 -11.05 10.39
N THR A 203 53.72 -10.72 9.68
CA THR A 203 53.60 -9.52 8.85
C THR A 203 52.23 -8.88 8.97
N VAL A 204 52.16 -7.56 8.90
CA VAL A 204 50.91 -6.77 8.84
C VAL A 204 51.06 -5.72 7.77
N GLU A 205 50.10 -5.61 6.87
CA GLU A 205 50.05 -4.61 5.80
C GLU A 205 48.74 -3.84 5.83
N PHE A 206 48.82 -2.50 5.83
CA PHE A 206 47.64 -1.63 5.81
C PHE A 206 47.90 -0.29 5.11
N GLU A 207 46.82 0.40 4.75
CA GLU A 207 46.88 1.78 4.21
C GLU A 207 46.41 2.79 5.26
N THR A 208 47.06 3.93 5.32
CA THR A 208 46.64 5.06 6.18
C THR A 208 46.90 6.39 5.51
N GLU A 209 46.21 7.44 5.96
CA GLU A 209 46.40 8.83 5.54
C GLU A 209 47.03 9.67 6.66
N SER A 210 47.15 9.13 7.88
CA SER A 210 47.71 9.81 9.03
C SER A 210 48.45 8.84 9.94
N PHE A 211 49.36 9.37 10.75
CA PHE A 211 50.19 8.59 11.64
C PHE A 211 50.04 9.00 13.11
N SER A 212 49.85 7.98 13.94
CA SER A 212 49.80 8.10 15.40
C SER A 212 50.06 6.73 16.03
N THR A 213 49.27 6.30 17.00
CA THR A 213 49.41 4.99 17.61
C THR A 213 48.60 3.94 16.83
N PHE A 214 49.28 2.91 16.40
CA PHE A 214 48.66 1.70 15.80
C PHE A 214 48.81 0.53 16.74
N THR A 215 47.76 -0.34 16.79
CA THR A 215 47.84 -1.59 17.56
C THR A 215 47.54 -2.79 16.67
N ILE A 216 48.35 -3.84 16.79
CA ILE A 216 48.00 -5.16 16.31
C ILE A 216 47.23 -5.82 17.46
N THR A 217 45.96 -6.09 17.26
CA THR A 217 45.02 -6.39 18.33
C THR A 217 44.39 -7.76 18.14
N TRP A 218 44.43 -8.61 19.14
CA TRP A 218 43.72 -9.87 19.24
C TRP A 218 42.37 -9.63 19.86
N THR A 219 41.32 -10.00 19.13
CA THR A 219 39.94 -9.84 19.55
C THR A 219 39.26 -11.20 19.77
N SER A 220 38.43 -11.32 20.79
CA SER A 220 37.59 -12.49 21.03
C SER A 220 36.14 -12.11 20.91
N ASN A 221 35.33 -12.97 20.29
CA ASN A 221 33.91 -12.70 20.10
C ASN A 221 33.18 -12.66 21.45
N THR A 222 32.37 -11.61 21.66
CA THR A 222 31.44 -11.52 22.79
C THR A 222 30.10 -12.20 22.48
N SER A 223 29.91 -12.64 21.25
CA SER A 223 28.75 -13.41 20.82
C SER A 223 29.12 -14.35 19.68
N VAL A 224 28.34 -15.40 19.50
CA VAL A 224 28.47 -16.34 18.39
C VAL A 224 27.15 -16.50 17.69
N ASN A 225 27.16 -16.43 16.36
CA ASN A 225 25.98 -16.73 15.55
C ASN A 225 25.76 -18.25 15.52
N THR A 226 24.62 -18.67 16.06
CA THR A 226 24.17 -20.04 16.09
C THR A 226 23.06 -20.22 15.07
N GLU A 227 23.23 -21.16 14.14
CA GLU A 227 22.18 -21.49 13.17
C GLU A 227 20.95 -22.04 13.89
N VAL A 228 19.78 -21.49 13.56
CA VAL A 228 18.49 -21.95 14.05
C VAL A 228 17.60 -22.37 12.90
N ASN A 229 17.01 -23.54 13.02
CA ASN A 229 16.06 -24.07 12.06
C ASN A 229 14.65 -23.61 12.47
N ILE A 230 13.99 -22.85 11.63
CA ILE A 230 12.67 -22.29 11.92
C ILE A 230 11.60 -23.20 11.35
N VAL A 231 10.80 -23.79 12.24
CA VAL A 231 9.83 -24.82 11.88
C VAL A 231 8.48 -24.58 12.56
N SER A 232 7.43 -25.08 11.93
CA SER A 232 6.10 -25.16 12.56
C SER A 232 6.08 -26.26 13.64
N GLU A 233 5.03 -26.33 14.42
CA GLU A 233 4.79 -27.40 15.37
C GLU A 233 4.75 -28.79 14.71
N SER A 234 4.38 -28.88 13.43
CA SER A 234 4.39 -30.12 12.65
C SER A 234 5.80 -30.55 12.19
N GLY A 235 6.75 -29.64 12.26
CA GLY A 235 8.10 -29.84 11.74
C GLY A 235 8.28 -29.37 10.30
N GLU A 236 7.29 -28.72 9.70
CA GLU A 236 7.42 -28.11 8.39
C GLU A 236 8.30 -26.86 8.47
N ILE A 237 9.25 -26.72 7.54
CA ILE A 237 10.10 -25.53 7.47
C ILE A 237 9.25 -24.32 7.11
N ILE A 238 9.36 -23.27 7.90
CA ILE A 238 8.71 -21.99 7.62
C ILE A 238 9.64 -21.19 6.69
N GLU A 239 9.22 -20.97 5.47
CA GLU A 239 9.96 -20.15 4.49
C GLU A 239 9.82 -18.66 4.80
N LEU A 240 10.86 -18.09 5.39
CA LEU A 240 10.88 -16.68 5.78
C LEU A 240 11.17 -15.74 4.61
N GLN A 241 10.63 -14.53 4.71
CA GLN A 241 11.00 -13.42 3.82
C GLN A 241 12.42 -12.93 4.12
N ASP A 242 12.81 -12.90 5.40
CA ASP A 242 14.14 -12.51 5.87
C ASP A 242 14.94 -13.73 6.32
N SER A 243 15.95 -14.11 5.54
CA SER A 243 16.84 -15.22 5.85
C SER A 243 17.79 -14.95 7.03
N ALA A 244 17.96 -13.71 7.45
CA ALA A 244 18.81 -13.35 8.59
C ALA A 244 18.28 -13.92 9.91
N LEU A 245 16.99 -14.26 9.98
CA LEU A 245 16.37 -14.89 11.15
C LEU A 245 16.79 -16.36 11.39
N SER A 246 17.46 -16.97 10.44
CA SER A 246 18.03 -18.32 10.62
C SER A 246 19.29 -18.36 11.50
N ASN A 247 19.77 -17.22 11.98
CA ASN A 247 20.95 -17.09 12.81
C ASN A 247 20.62 -16.34 14.10
N LEU A 248 20.79 -17.03 15.23
CA LEU A 248 20.66 -16.45 16.55
C LEU A 248 22.03 -16.02 17.08
N GLU A 249 22.17 -14.76 17.41
CA GLU A 249 23.33 -14.27 18.13
C GLU A 249 23.23 -14.67 19.62
N VAL A 250 24.02 -15.65 20.02
CA VAL A 250 24.13 -16.09 21.42
C VAL A 250 25.24 -15.26 22.09
N PRO A 251 24.93 -14.44 23.09
CA PRO A 251 25.93 -13.64 23.79
C PRO A 251 26.79 -14.51 24.71
N GLU A 252 27.96 -13.99 25.10
CA GLU A 252 28.76 -14.58 26.15
C GLU A 252 27.96 -14.70 27.47
N GLY A 253 28.05 -15.84 28.14
CA GLY A 253 27.20 -16.15 29.28
C GLY A 253 25.88 -16.80 28.88
N THR A 254 24.92 -16.76 29.78
CA THR A 254 23.64 -17.47 29.63
C THR A 254 22.61 -16.64 28.88
N PHE A 255 22.12 -17.14 27.76
CA PHE A 255 20.98 -16.66 27.02
C PHE A 255 19.73 -17.50 27.36
N ASN A 256 18.74 -16.92 27.99
CA ASN A 256 17.48 -17.59 28.29
C ASN A 256 16.55 -17.57 27.06
N ILE A 257 15.98 -18.71 26.70
CA ILE A 257 15.02 -18.80 25.58
C ILE A 257 13.79 -17.92 25.81
N SER A 258 13.40 -17.70 27.07
CA SER A 258 12.31 -16.76 27.40
C SER A 258 12.60 -15.31 26.99
N SER A 259 13.85 -14.93 26.77
CA SER A 259 14.22 -13.60 26.28
C SER A 259 13.69 -13.33 24.87
N ILE A 260 13.39 -14.36 24.08
CA ILE A 260 12.77 -14.21 22.75
C ILE A 260 11.42 -13.47 22.85
N THR A 261 10.68 -13.66 23.93
CA THR A 261 9.37 -13.07 24.14
C THR A 261 9.35 -11.92 25.13
N SER A 262 10.48 -11.60 25.77
CA SER A 262 10.54 -10.61 26.86
C SER A 262 11.62 -9.53 26.68
N ASP A 263 12.51 -9.64 25.68
CA ASP A 263 13.61 -8.72 25.43
C ASP A 263 13.51 -8.16 24.01
N ASP A 264 13.49 -6.85 23.88
CA ASP A 264 13.33 -6.13 22.60
C ASP A 264 14.45 -6.49 21.59
N LYS A 265 15.64 -6.83 22.05
CA LYS A 265 16.75 -7.27 21.18
C LYS A 265 16.41 -8.53 20.39
N TYR A 266 15.62 -9.42 20.96
CA TYR A 266 15.25 -10.71 20.36
C TYR A 266 13.82 -10.77 19.85
N ASN A 267 13.08 -9.68 19.99
CA ASN A 267 11.66 -9.60 19.62
C ASN A 267 11.39 -9.95 18.15
N LYS A 268 12.40 -9.79 17.28
CA LYS A 268 12.34 -10.22 15.88
C LYS A 268 12.08 -11.72 15.69
N TYR A 269 12.35 -12.55 16.71
CA TYR A 269 12.04 -13.98 16.71
C TYR A 269 10.70 -14.30 17.38
N CYS A 270 10.05 -13.35 18.02
CA CYS A 270 8.79 -13.58 18.73
C CYS A 270 7.65 -13.88 17.76
N GLU A 271 7.54 -13.05 16.71
CA GLU A 271 6.54 -13.21 15.66
C GLU A 271 7.22 -13.23 14.29
N LEU A 272 6.84 -14.19 13.45
CA LEU A 272 7.37 -14.34 12.09
C LEU A 272 6.25 -14.26 11.06
N THR A 273 6.62 -13.83 9.86
CA THR A 273 5.73 -13.89 8.69
C THR A 273 6.44 -14.68 7.60
N ASP A 274 5.79 -15.72 7.06
CA ASP A 274 6.33 -16.48 5.96
C ASP A 274 6.17 -15.76 4.61
N LYS A 275 6.74 -16.33 3.54
CA LYS A 275 6.62 -15.78 2.18
C LYS A 275 5.20 -15.73 1.66
N SER A 276 4.27 -16.50 2.22
CA SER A 276 2.85 -16.50 1.86
C SER A 276 2.04 -15.46 2.63
N GLY A 277 2.65 -14.80 3.61
CA GLY A 277 2.00 -13.83 4.48
C GLY A 277 1.35 -14.42 5.73
N LYS A 278 1.53 -15.70 6.01
CA LYS A 278 1.09 -16.32 7.26
C LYS A 278 1.95 -15.87 8.42
N LYS A 279 1.34 -15.63 9.56
CA LYS A 279 1.99 -15.23 10.79
C LYS A 279 2.15 -16.39 11.76
N TYR A 280 3.26 -16.40 12.45
CA TYR A 280 3.63 -17.42 13.41
C TYR A 280 4.16 -16.78 14.67
N GLN A 281 3.84 -17.38 15.82
CA GLN A 281 4.35 -16.98 17.12
C GLN A 281 5.33 -18.01 17.67
N PHE A 282 6.44 -17.55 18.24
CA PHE A 282 7.41 -18.41 18.89
C PHE A 282 6.78 -19.25 20.01
N ASP A 283 6.98 -20.55 19.97
CA ASP A 283 6.51 -21.50 20.99
C ASP A 283 7.63 -21.94 21.92
N LYS A 284 8.68 -22.57 21.34
CA LYS A 284 9.78 -23.16 22.09
C LYS A 284 11.03 -23.33 21.25
N ALA A 285 12.13 -23.56 21.92
CA ALA A 285 13.36 -24.02 21.28
C ALA A 285 13.63 -25.49 21.65
N VAL A 286 14.09 -26.23 20.64
CA VAL A 286 14.35 -27.66 20.77
C VAL A 286 15.72 -27.99 20.15
N VAL A 287 16.46 -28.91 20.77
CA VAL A 287 17.74 -29.43 20.26
C VAL A 287 17.59 -30.88 19.82
N LEU A 288 18.16 -31.19 18.67
CA LEU A 288 18.22 -32.53 18.07
C LEU A 288 19.61 -32.86 17.52
N ASP A 289 19.94 -34.13 17.43
CA ASP A 289 21.14 -34.58 16.75
C ASP A 289 21.08 -34.18 15.25
N ASN A 290 22.24 -33.93 14.63
CA ASN A 290 22.35 -33.43 13.26
C ASN A 290 21.71 -34.32 12.19
N ASP A 291 21.62 -35.61 12.43
CA ASP A 291 21.01 -36.60 11.55
C ASP A 291 19.47 -36.67 11.66
N LYS A 292 18.90 -35.93 12.60
CA LYS A 292 17.46 -35.91 12.86
C LYS A 292 16.81 -34.61 12.42
N THR A 293 15.56 -34.68 12.00
CA THR A 293 14.71 -33.57 11.73
C THR A 293 13.63 -33.44 12.81
N TYR A 294 13.26 -32.22 13.13
CA TYR A 294 12.23 -31.98 14.13
C TYR A 294 10.89 -32.53 13.68
N ASN A 295 10.23 -33.21 14.57
CA ASN A 295 8.78 -33.46 14.55
C ASN A 295 8.27 -33.35 15.99
N ARG A 296 6.96 -33.28 16.15
CA ARG A 296 6.30 -33.04 17.43
C ARG A 296 6.70 -34.00 18.57
N ASN A 297 7.15 -35.22 18.23
CA ASN A 297 7.40 -36.28 19.20
C ASN A 297 8.88 -36.47 19.52
N ASN A 298 9.76 -35.61 18.99
CA ASN A 298 11.20 -35.75 19.21
C ASN A 298 11.82 -34.41 19.66
N GLY A 299 13.06 -34.52 20.09
CA GLY A 299 13.88 -33.39 20.50
C GLY A 299 13.78 -33.03 21.97
N THR A 300 14.85 -32.42 22.46
CA THR A 300 14.97 -31.97 23.83
C THR A 300 14.59 -30.47 23.87
N GLN A 301 13.52 -30.15 24.54
CA GLN A 301 13.16 -28.72 24.76
C GLN A 301 14.20 -28.09 25.68
N ILE A 302 14.67 -26.89 25.31
CA ILE A 302 15.71 -26.17 26.03
C ILE A 302 15.18 -24.89 26.69
N SER A 303 15.75 -24.56 27.84
CA SER A 303 15.46 -23.32 28.58
C SER A 303 16.48 -22.24 28.29
N SER A 304 17.73 -22.62 28.00
CA SER A 304 18.83 -21.67 27.85
C SER A 304 19.91 -22.20 26.89
N LEU A 305 20.59 -21.23 26.30
CA LEU A 305 21.90 -21.43 25.62
C LEU A 305 22.96 -20.71 26.42
N ASN A 306 24.21 -21.16 26.35
CA ASN A 306 25.33 -20.51 27.01
C ASN A 306 26.54 -20.52 26.08
N LEU A 307 27.11 -19.34 25.82
CA LEU A 307 28.39 -19.22 25.17
C LEU A 307 29.45 -19.17 26.25
N HIS A 308 30.25 -20.22 26.29
CA HIS A 308 31.42 -20.34 27.16
C HIS A 308 32.59 -20.92 26.41
N ASN A 309 33.75 -20.26 26.49
CA ASN A 309 34.97 -20.66 25.76
C ASN A 309 34.73 -20.85 24.25
N ASN A 310 34.06 -19.90 23.61
CA ASN A 310 33.64 -19.91 22.21
C ASN A 310 32.85 -21.16 21.76
N SER A 311 32.31 -21.89 22.70
CA SER A 311 31.46 -23.04 22.48
C SER A 311 30.08 -22.80 23.01
N VAL A 312 29.05 -23.19 22.25
CA VAL A 312 27.68 -23.06 22.67
C VAL A 312 27.21 -24.29 23.40
N TRP A 313 26.65 -24.10 24.56
CA TRP A 313 26.07 -25.11 25.42
C TRP A 313 24.58 -24.88 25.53
N TYR A 314 23.81 -25.92 25.79
CA TYR A 314 22.37 -25.79 26.04
C TYR A 314 21.97 -26.44 27.36
N GLN A 315 20.92 -25.96 27.98
CA GLN A 315 20.32 -26.54 29.16
C GLN A 315 18.90 -27.00 28.81
N SER A 316 18.59 -28.28 29.10
CA SER A 316 17.24 -28.78 28.91
C SER A 316 16.24 -28.11 29.88
N GLN A 317 14.97 -28.00 29.49
CA GLN A 317 13.93 -27.40 30.34
C GLN A 317 13.66 -28.20 31.61
N SER A 318 13.92 -29.49 31.59
CA SER A 318 13.73 -30.42 32.71
C SER A 318 15.00 -30.74 33.49
N GLY A 319 16.17 -30.25 33.03
CA GLY A 319 17.46 -30.56 33.60
C GLY A 319 18.24 -29.38 34.13
N SER A 320 19.22 -29.64 35.02
CA SER A 320 20.12 -28.63 35.55
C SER A 320 21.52 -28.66 34.95
N GLU A 321 21.83 -29.68 34.15
CA GLU A 321 23.15 -29.86 33.56
C GLU A 321 23.23 -29.17 32.19
N TRP A 322 24.45 -28.68 31.86
CA TRP A 322 24.75 -28.08 30.58
C TRP A 322 25.35 -29.13 29.66
N GLU A 323 24.79 -29.25 28.46
CA GLU A 323 25.26 -30.13 27.41
C GLU A 323 25.84 -29.35 26.24
N TYR A 324 26.85 -29.92 25.58
CA TYR A 324 27.52 -29.28 24.45
C TYR A 324 26.67 -29.37 23.17
N LEU A 325 26.56 -28.26 22.44
CA LEU A 325 25.72 -28.17 21.25
C LEU A 325 26.39 -28.79 19.99
N ASP A 326 27.66 -29.16 20.05
CA ASP A 326 28.37 -29.74 18.91
C ASP A 326 27.62 -30.96 18.34
N ASN A 327 27.57 -31.05 17.00
CA ASN A 327 26.82 -32.08 16.28
C ASN A 327 25.30 -32.14 16.56
N LYS A 328 24.71 -31.00 16.98
CA LYS A 328 23.28 -30.85 17.21
C LYS A 328 22.74 -29.66 16.45
N LYS A 329 21.45 -29.68 16.15
CA LYS A 329 20.70 -28.56 15.57
C LYS A 329 19.74 -27.94 16.56
N VAL A 330 19.67 -26.63 16.54
CA VAL A 330 18.66 -25.88 17.27
C VAL A 330 17.47 -25.62 16.36
N TYR A 331 16.30 -25.94 16.84
CA TYR A 331 15.01 -25.66 16.20
C TYR A 331 14.25 -24.65 17.01
N PHE A 332 13.83 -23.57 16.36
CA PHE A 332 12.81 -22.67 16.87
C PHE A 332 11.49 -23.13 16.31
N VAL A 333 10.61 -23.54 17.21
CA VAL A 333 9.29 -24.07 16.90
C VAL A 333 8.27 -22.96 17.05
N TYR A 334 7.43 -22.80 16.04
CA TYR A 334 6.41 -21.76 15.98
C TYR A 334 5.03 -22.34 15.80
N THR A 335 4.08 -21.69 16.44
CA THR A 335 2.64 -21.93 16.25
C THR A 335 2.08 -20.95 15.23
N GLU A 336 1.31 -21.43 14.25
CA GLU A 336 0.62 -20.56 13.28
C GLU A 336 -0.37 -19.65 14.03
N MET A 337 -0.26 -18.34 13.82
CA MET A 337 -1.20 -17.37 14.38
C MET A 337 -2.44 -17.31 13.53
N LEU A 338 -3.58 -17.05 14.15
CA LEU A 338 -4.80 -16.73 13.44
C LEU A 338 -4.60 -15.47 12.60
N SER A 339 -4.87 -15.58 11.30
CA SER A 339 -4.84 -14.42 10.41
C SER A 339 -6.12 -13.62 10.60
N GLU A 340 -6.01 -12.45 11.22
CA GLU A 340 -7.09 -11.49 11.26
C GLU A 340 -7.38 -10.98 9.85
N VAL A 341 -8.65 -10.92 9.49
CA VAL A 341 -9.10 -10.51 8.17
C VAL A 341 -9.58 -9.07 8.24
N GLU A 342 -9.11 -8.24 7.31
CA GLU A 342 -9.62 -6.88 7.19
C GLU A 342 -11.11 -6.88 6.82
N THR A 343 -11.87 -6.09 7.55
CA THR A 343 -13.32 -5.99 7.42
C THR A 343 -13.77 -4.62 6.91
N VAL A 344 -15.01 -4.56 6.43
CA VAL A 344 -15.64 -3.33 5.98
C VAL A 344 -16.23 -2.60 7.18
N ASP A 345 -15.93 -1.31 7.30
CA ASP A 345 -16.73 -0.42 8.14
C ASP A 345 -18.13 -0.26 7.51
N SER A 346 -18.99 -1.22 7.80
CA SER A 346 -20.34 -1.31 7.23
C SER A 346 -21.29 -0.27 7.84
N ALA A 347 -21.05 0.14 9.06
CA ALA A 347 -21.84 1.17 9.73
C ALA A 347 -21.71 2.53 9.01
N SER A 348 -20.50 2.90 8.60
CA SER A 348 -20.29 4.13 7.80
C SER A 348 -20.96 4.08 6.42
N LYS A 349 -21.25 2.89 5.92
CA LYS A 349 -22.00 2.67 4.68
C LYS A 349 -23.50 2.70 4.87
N GLY A 350 -24.00 2.64 6.11
CA GLY A 350 -25.43 2.66 6.43
C GLY A 350 -26.01 1.29 6.76
N ILE A 351 -25.17 0.27 6.97
CA ILE A 351 -25.59 -1.02 7.46
C ILE A 351 -25.47 -1.04 8.99
N LYS A 352 -26.55 -1.29 9.67
CA LYS A 352 -26.59 -1.44 11.13
C LYS A 352 -26.71 -2.90 11.50
N ILE A 353 -25.86 -3.37 12.39
CA ILE A 353 -25.85 -4.71 12.93
C ILE A 353 -26.09 -4.61 14.43
N LYS A 354 -27.04 -5.39 14.97
CA LYS A 354 -27.26 -5.52 16.40
C LYS A 354 -27.18 -6.99 16.77
N MET A 355 -26.47 -7.26 17.86
CA MET A 355 -26.31 -8.61 18.40
C MET A 355 -26.89 -8.68 19.79
N ILE A 356 -27.51 -9.81 20.11
CA ILE A 356 -28.03 -10.10 21.45
C ILE A 356 -27.69 -11.53 21.88
N ASP A 357 -27.14 -11.65 23.06
CA ASP A 357 -26.92 -12.93 23.76
C ASP A 357 -28.21 -13.34 24.45
N LEU A 358 -28.67 -14.54 24.21
CA LEU A 358 -29.95 -15.06 24.70
C LEU A 358 -29.73 -16.28 25.59
N ALA A 359 -30.65 -16.51 26.48
CA ALA A 359 -30.77 -17.77 27.20
C ALA A 359 -31.87 -18.63 26.56
N SER A 360 -31.76 -19.92 26.74
CA SER A 360 -32.78 -20.87 26.32
C SER A 360 -33.45 -21.56 27.51
N SER A 361 -34.73 -21.89 27.36
CA SER A 361 -35.34 -22.79 28.30
C SER A 361 -35.06 -24.25 27.89
N SER A 362 -34.60 -25.05 28.82
CA SER A 362 -34.12 -26.43 28.60
C SER A 362 -35.07 -27.40 27.98
N GLN A 363 -36.25 -27.00 27.55
CA GLN A 363 -37.27 -27.93 27.04
C GLN A 363 -37.95 -27.54 25.72
N ASN A 364 -37.88 -26.28 25.23
CA ASN A 364 -38.69 -25.92 24.05
C ASN A 364 -38.25 -24.67 23.29
N ALA A 365 -37.05 -24.52 22.92
CA ALA A 365 -36.77 -23.51 21.90
C ALA A 365 -37.35 -22.10 22.17
N SER A 366 -37.62 -21.75 23.43
CA SER A 366 -37.98 -20.40 23.83
C SER A 366 -36.72 -19.61 24.03
N LEU A 367 -36.58 -18.51 23.31
CA LEU A 367 -35.53 -17.54 23.50
C LEU A 367 -35.87 -16.61 24.67
N ILE A 368 -34.92 -16.34 25.53
CA ILE A 368 -35.11 -15.59 26.75
C ILE A 368 -34.10 -14.43 26.82
N ASN A 369 -34.64 -13.24 27.04
CA ASN A 369 -33.84 -12.07 27.44
C ASN A 369 -34.46 -11.42 28.65
N GLY A 370 -33.80 -11.54 29.82
CA GLY A 370 -34.32 -11.05 31.06
C GLY A 370 -35.70 -11.66 31.42
N ASN A 371 -36.72 -10.80 31.50
CA ASN A 371 -38.10 -11.20 31.76
C ASN A 371 -38.89 -11.57 30.49
N THR A 372 -38.30 -11.35 29.32
CA THR A 372 -38.95 -11.66 28.04
C THR A 372 -38.64 -13.12 27.66
N SER A 373 -39.68 -13.91 27.46
CA SER A 373 -39.59 -15.28 26.95
C SER A 373 -40.53 -15.43 25.77
N ILE A 374 -40.01 -15.83 24.63
CA ILE A 374 -40.78 -15.99 23.40
C ILE A 374 -40.50 -17.37 22.81
N SER A 375 -41.55 -18.16 22.68
CA SER A 375 -41.50 -19.43 21.99
C SER A 375 -41.87 -19.21 20.53
N LEU A 376 -40.89 -19.37 19.65
CA LEU A 376 -41.11 -19.26 18.20
C LEU A 376 -41.81 -20.51 17.62
N GLY A 377 -41.71 -21.63 18.33
CA GLY A 377 -42.10 -22.93 17.76
C GLY A 377 -41.08 -23.43 16.74
N GLY A 378 -41.48 -24.29 15.85
CA GLY A 378 -40.60 -24.76 14.75
C GLY A 378 -39.39 -25.57 15.22
N GLY A 379 -39.58 -26.50 16.20
CA GLY A 379 -38.50 -27.40 16.64
C GLY A 379 -37.97 -28.27 15.48
N TYR A 380 -36.77 -28.82 15.65
CA TYR A 380 -35.94 -29.49 14.64
C TYR A 380 -36.75 -30.48 13.75
N GLY A 381 -37.56 -31.35 14.37
CA GLY A 381 -38.35 -32.33 13.58
C GLY A 381 -37.45 -33.19 12.69
N ASN A 382 -37.52 -32.98 11.39
CA ASN A 382 -36.71 -33.66 10.38
C ASN A 382 -35.68 -32.74 9.70
N GLY A 383 -35.30 -31.62 10.34
CA GLY A 383 -34.33 -30.70 9.81
C GLY A 383 -34.79 -29.79 8.66
N THR A 384 -36.13 -29.71 8.40
CA THR A 384 -36.70 -28.90 7.32
C THR A 384 -37.08 -27.50 7.78
N ILE A 385 -37.17 -26.55 6.82
CA ILE A 385 -37.68 -25.20 7.03
C ILE A 385 -39.11 -25.23 7.60
N LYS A 386 -39.35 -24.40 8.61
CA LYS A 386 -40.66 -24.21 9.25
C LYS A 386 -41.17 -22.80 8.96
N LYS A 387 -41.97 -22.65 7.92
CA LYS A 387 -42.56 -21.37 7.54
C LYS A 387 -43.68 -20.92 8.45
N ASN A 388 -44.04 -19.66 8.35
CA ASN A 388 -45.15 -19.05 9.07
C ASN A 388 -45.02 -19.04 10.59
N LEU A 389 -43.82 -18.99 11.11
CA LEU A 389 -43.58 -18.80 12.54
C LEU A 389 -43.83 -17.34 12.97
N LEU A 390 -43.63 -16.41 12.04
CA LEU A 390 -43.85 -14.98 12.23
C LEU A 390 -45.07 -14.50 11.44
N GLU A 391 -45.63 -13.35 11.86
CA GLU A 391 -46.54 -12.59 11.03
C GLU A 391 -45.84 -12.08 9.79
N ARG A 392 -46.56 -11.95 8.68
CA ARG A 392 -45.97 -11.54 7.40
C ARG A 392 -45.63 -10.05 7.31
N ARG A 393 -45.98 -9.29 8.33
CA ARG A 393 -45.70 -7.87 8.45
C ARG A 393 -45.06 -7.58 9.80
N LEU A 394 -44.12 -6.65 9.80
CA LEU A 394 -43.54 -6.14 11.06
C LEU A 394 -44.58 -5.46 11.93
N GLY A 395 -44.41 -5.54 13.22
CA GLY A 395 -45.18 -4.78 14.17
C GLY A 395 -44.97 -3.26 14.04
N THR A 396 -45.79 -2.48 14.69
CA THR A 396 -45.68 -1.01 14.73
C THR A 396 -44.39 -0.53 15.41
N ASP A 397 -43.74 -1.41 16.19
CA ASP A 397 -42.44 -1.19 16.80
C ASP A 397 -41.27 -1.54 15.84
N GLY A 398 -41.59 -1.95 14.62
CA GLY A 398 -40.62 -2.32 13.59
C GLY A 398 -40.02 -3.73 13.76
N TYR A 399 -40.45 -4.53 14.73
CA TYR A 399 -39.95 -5.87 14.96
C TYR A 399 -40.92 -6.95 14.48
N PRO A 400 -40.41 -8.16 14.18
CA PRO A 400 -41.28 -9.32 13.83
C PRO A 400 -42.21 -9.67 15.00
N ILE A 401 -43.37 -10.21 14.64
CA ILE A 401 -44.35 -10.70 15.60
C ILE A 401 -44.42 -12.22 15.52
N ALA A 402 -44.09 -12.92 16.59
CA ALA A 402 -44.29 -14.37 16.67
C ALA A 402 -45.75 -14.71 16.62
N LYS A 403 -46.19 -15.61 15.71
CA LYS A 403 -47.58 -16.06 15.65
C LYS A 403 -48.00 -16.80 16.91
N ASN A 404 -47.08 -17.56 17.49
CA ASN A 404 -47.32 -18.21 18.76
C ASN A 404 -47.36 -17.16 19.88
N GLY A 405 -48.57 -16.85 20.34
CA GLY A 405 -48.82 -15.90 21.43
C GLY A 405 -48.79 -14.42 21.00
N ALA A 406 -48.74 -14.12 19.71
CA ALA A 406 -48.79 -12.76 19.12
C ALA A 406 -47.84 -11.74 19.80
N LYS A 407 -46.62 -12.16 20.10
CA LYS A 407 -45.62 -11.34 20.79
C LYS A 407 -44.61 -10.75 19.82
N SER A 408 -44.31 -9.43 19.95
CA SER A 408 -43.21 -8.80 19.25
C SER A 408 -41.85 -9.32 19.73
N LEU A 409 -40.91 -9.53 18.83
CA LEU A 409 -39.54 -9.91 19.13
C LEU A 409 -38.71 -8.74 19.67
N SER A 410 -39.27 -7.51 19.73
CA SER A 410 -38.52 -6.32 20.23
C SER A 410 -37.98 -6.53 21.64
N GLY A 411 -38.71 -7.24 22.49
CA GLY A 411 -38.25 -7.54 23.85
C GLY A 411 -37.00 -8.42 23.90
N LEU A 412 -36.78 -9.27 22.88
CA LEU A 412 -35.56 -10.08 22.78
C LEU A 412 -34.34 -9.21 22.46
N PHE A 413 -34.51 -8.12 21.74
CA PHE A 413 -33.45 -7.17 21.38
C PHE A 413 -33.24 -6.05 22.40
N SER A 414 -33.90 -6.12 23.55
CA SER A 414 -33.68 -5.14 24.64
C SER A 414 -32.24 -5.26 25.16
N GLY A 415 -31.47 -4.17 25.07
CA GLY A 415 -30.06 -4.15 25.44
C GLY A 415 -29.11 -4.78 24.41
N ALA A 416 -29.57 -4.97 23.16
CA ALA A 416 -28.74 -5.47 22.09
C ALA A 416 -27.52 -4.55 21.86
N THR A 417 -26.40 -5.16 21.55
CA THR A 417 -25.15 -4.45 21.25
C THR A 417 -25.13 -4.06 19.76
N GLU A 418 -24.95 -2.78 19.48
CA GLU A 418 -24.60 -2.35 18.12
C GLU A 418 -23.16 -2.75 17.81
N THR A 419 -22.93 -3.29 16.63
CA THR A 419 -21.64 -3.84 16.21
C THR A 419 -21.36 -3.53 14.74
N ASN A 420 -20.10 -3.71 14.33
CA ASN A 420 -19.60 -3.43 13.00
C ASN A 420 -18.56 -4.48 12.60
N ASN A 421 -17.94 -4.31 11.42
CA ASN A 421 -16.76 -5.06 10.99
C ASN A 421 -16.97 -6.58 10.80
N LEU A 422 -18.15 -6.99 10.31
CA LEU A 422 -18.43 -8.40 10.00
C LEU A 422 -18.01 -8.80 8.58
N PHE A 423 -18.21 -7.91 7.60
CA PHE A 423 -18.04 -8.24 6.18
C PHE A 423 -16.59 -8.11 5.72
N ILE A 424 -16.13 -9.00 4.85
CA ILE A 424 -14.74 -9.11 4.41
C ILE A 424 -14.40 -8.01 3.41
N LYS A 425 -13.41 -7.18 3.73
CA LYS A 425 -13.00 -6.01 2.94
C LYS A 425 -12.47 -6.36 1.56
N SER A 426 -11.67 -7.41 1.43
CA SER A 426 -11.12 -7.85 0.14
C SER A 426 -12.21 -8.33 -0.81
N ILE A 427 -13.24 -9.00 -0.30
CA ILE A 427 -14.40 -9.42 -1.11
C ILE A 427 -15.15 -8.17 -1.57
N TYR A 428 -15.46 -7.26 -0.65
CA TYR A 428 -16.18 -6.03 -1.00
C TYR A 428 -15.43 -5.20 -2.05
N ALA A 429 -14.13 -5.00 -1.87
CA ALA A 429 -13.31 -4.22 -2.81
C ALA A 429 -13.26 -4.82 -4.22
N ASN A 430 -13.21 -6.16 -4.31
CA ASN A 430 -13.10 -6.86 -5.59
C ASN A 430 -14.45 -7.09 -6.27
N THR A 431 -15.51 -7.29 -5.49
CA THR A 431 -16.80 -7.77 -6.02
C THR A 431 -17.99 -6.84 -5.71
N GLY A 432 -17.83 -5.89 -4.78
CA GLY A 432 -18.92 -5.06 -4.27
C GLY A 432 -19.91 -5.76 -3.35
N TYR A 433 -19.66 -7.03 -3.02
CA TYR A 433 -20.52 -7.78 -2.10
C TYR A 433 -20.13 -7.54 -0.66
N TYR A 434 -21.12 -7.28 0.18
CA TYR A 434 -21.02 -7.47 1.62
C TYR A 434 -21.18 -8.96 1.88
N GLU A 435 -20.10 -9.62 2.24
CA GLU A 435 -20.09 -11.07 2.40
C GLU A 435 -19.36 -11.49 3.68
N TYR A 436 -19.99 -12.39 4.42
CA TYR A 436 -19.41 -13.14 5.52
C TYR A 436 -19.81 -14.60 5.39
N SER A 437 -18.86 -15.51 5.56
CA SER A 437 -19.09 -16.96 5.58
C SER A 437 -18.39 -17.58 6.78
N SER A 438 -19.15 -18.22 7.65
CA SER A 438 -18.59 -18.96 8.78
C SER A 438 -17.82 -20.21 8.34
N PHE A 439 -17.99 -20.67 7.11
CA PHE A 439 -17.20 -21.77 6.55
C PHE A 439 -15.76 -21.34 6.21
N GLU A 440 -15.55 -20.07 5.91
CA GLU A 440 -14.26 -19.51 5.53
C GLU A 440 -13.62 -18.70 6.65
N ASN A 441 -14.43 -18.14 7.55
CA ASN A 441 -13.99 -17.20 8.56
C ASN A 441 -14.62 -17.53 9.91
N TYR A 442 -13.91 -17.17 10.96
CA TYR A 442 -14.42 -17.18 12.32
C TYR A 442 -14.60 -15.74 12.81
N ALA A 443 -15.78 -15.41 13.33
CA ALA A 443 -16.08 -14.09 13.85
C ALA A 443 -16.60 -14.14 15.28
N TYR A 444 -16.09 -13.26 16.14
CA TYR A 444 -16.61 -13.07 17.50
C TYR A 444 -16.61 -11.60 17.89
N LEU A 445 -17.46 -11.24 18.85
CA LEU A 445 -17.53 -9.89 19.37
C LEU A 445 -16.36 -9.62 20.32
N ASP A 446 -15.60 -8.59 20.07
CA ASP A 446 -14.52 -8.17 20.98
C ASP A 446 -15.11 -7.49 22.21
N THR A 447 -15.13 -8.23 23.32
CA THR A 447 -15.61 -7.73 24.61
C THR A 447 -14.55 -6.95 25.38
N SER A 448 -13.31 -6.89 24.88
CA SER A 448 -12.19 -6.23 25.56
C SER A 448 -12.18 -4.70 25.35
N SER A 449 -12.89 -4.19 24.34
CA SER A 449 -12.98 -2.76 24.10
C SER A 449 -13.83 -2.06 25.14
N SER A 450 -13.29 -1.03 25.78
CA SER A 450 -13.98 -0.21 26.79
C SER A 450 -15.05 0.72 26.23
N GLY A 451 -15.35 0.64 24.91
CA GLY A 451 -16.36 1.45 24.23
C GLY A 451 -17.75 0.84 24.25
N SER A 452 -18.76 1.65 23.92
CA SER A 452 -20.17 1.22 23.81
C SER A 452 -20.45 0.30 22.61
N THR A 453 -19.58 0.26 21.63
CA THR A 453 -19.62 -0.60 20.44
C THR A 453 -18.59 -1.73 20.58
N LYS A 454 -19.05 -2.95 20.40
CA LYS A 454 -18.20 -4.14 20.36
C LYS A 454 -18.13 -4.60 18.93
N ASP A 455 -17.01 -4.34 18.26
CA ASP A 455 -16.83 -4.73 16.88
C ASP A 455 -16.53 -6.21 16.74
N PHE A 456 -16.87 -6.79 15.60
CA PHE A 456 -16.43 -8.11 15.25
C PHE A 456 -14.93 -8.15 15.01
N LYS A 457 -14.27 -9.15 15.57
CA LYS A 457 -12.96 -9.62 15.12
C LYS A 457 -13.17 -10.84 14.24
N VAL A 458 -12.66 -10.76 13.03
CA VAL A 458 -12.82 -11.80 12.02
C VAL A 458 -11.46 -12.40 11.69
N TYR A 459 -11.38 -13.71 11.75
CA TYR A 459 -10.16 -14.46 11.45
C TYR A 459 -10.42 -15.44 10.31
N LYS A 460 -9.40 -15.64 9.47
CA LYS A 460 -9.45 -16.71 8.48
C LYS A 460 -9.43 -18.05 9.19
N GLN A 461 -10.31 -18.95 8.81
CA GLN A 461 -10.24 -20.33 9.31
C GLN A 461 -9.00 -21.04 8.76
N ILE A 462 -8.31 -21.78 9.63
CA ILE A 462 -7.09 -22.52 9.27
C ILE A 462 -7.50 -23.93 8.77
N GLY A 463 -6.80 -24.37 7.72
CA GLY A 463 -6.95 -25.68 7.14
C GLY A 463 -8.04 -25.80 6.08
N THR A 464 -7.96 -26.84 5.27
CA THR A 464 -8.99 -27.25 4.34
C THR A 464 -10.12 -27.94 5.08
N PRO A 465 -11.41 -27.75 4.70
CA PRO A 465 -12.51 -28.49 5.27
C PRO A 465 -12.39 -29.96 4.84
N THR A 466 -11.68 -30.76 5.59
CA THR A 466 -11.66 -32.20 5.46
C THR A 466 -12.36 -32.80 6.66
N ASN A 467 -12.96 -34.00 6.49
CA ASN A 467 -13.56 -34.75 7.60
C ASN A 467 -12.54 -35.11 8.72
N GLU A 468 -11.29 -34.72 8.55
CA GLU A 468 -10.18 -34.96 9.48
C GLU A 468 -9.82 -33.74 10.34
N ASP A 469 -10.40 -32.55 10.07
CA ASP A 469 -10.23 -31.34 10.88
C ASP A 469 -11.07 -31.45 12.19
N LYS A 470 -10.73 -32.42 13.01
CA LYS A 470 -11.47 -32.79 14.22
C LYS A 470 -11.27 -31.87 15.43
N TYR A 471 -10.48 -30.81 15.26
CA TYR A 471 -9.98 -30.04 16.40
C TYR A 471 -10.48 -28.61 16.50
N PHE A 472 -11.12 -28.14 15.45
CA PHE A 472 -11.85 -26.92 15.51
C PHE A 472 -13.26 -27.20 15.98
N TYR A 473 -13.67 -26.57 17.09
CA TYR A 473 -15.01 -26.81 17.60
C TYR A 473 -16.01 -26.43 16.52
N LYS A 474 -16.56 -27.42 15.85
CA LYS A 474 -17.51 -27.29 14.75
C LYS A 474 -17.12 -26.19 13.76
N ARG A 475 -16.06 -26.41 12.98
CA ARG A 475 -15.71 -25.56 11.84
C ARG A 475 -16.95 -25.29 11.00
N GLY A 476 -17.11 -24.04 10.56
CA GLY A 476 -18.30 -23.60 9.85
C GLY A 476 -19.34 -22.94 10.74
N ASN A 477 -19.16 -22.94 12.05
CA ASN A 477 -20.09 -22.29 12.96
C ASN A 477 -19.81 -20.79 13.13
N PHE A 478 -20.88 -20.03 13.20
CA PHE A 478 -20.88 -18.64 13.62
C PHE A 478 -21.17 -18.60 15.13
N MET A 479 -20.15 -18.22 15.90
CA MET A 479 -20.22 -18.21 17.36
C MET A 479 -19.79 -16.85 17.92
N PRO A 480 -20.62 -15.82 17.77
CA PRO A 480 -20.22 -14.43 18.03
C PRO A 480 -19.86 -14.14 19.50
N TYR A 481 -20.32 -14.97 20.43
CA TYR A 481 -20.07 -14.82 21.86
C TYR A 481 -18.95 -15.72 22.40
N ASN A 482 -18.31 -16.50 21.53
CA ASN A 482 -17.18 -17.32 21.91
C ASN A 482 -15.90 -16.75 21.31
N SER A 483 -15.08 -16.15 22.17
CA SER A 483 -13.75 -15.68 21.73
C SER A 483 -12.83 -16.87 21.46
N ILE A 484 -11.99 -16.72 20.45
CA ILE A 484 -10.94 -17.69 20.15
C ILE A 484 -9.58 -17.11 20.50
N SER A 485 -8.62 -17.99 20.79
CA SER A 485 -7.23 -17.62 20.86
C SER A 485 -6.42 -18.58 20.00
N ALA A 486 -5.46 -18.01 19.27
CA ALA A 486 -4.53 -18.79 18.47
C ALA A 486 -3.66 -19.66 19.39
N GLY A 487 -3.47 -20.87 18.95
CA GLY A 487 -2.26 -21.62 19.00
C GLY A 487 -1.97 -22.36 20.26
N ARG A 488 -1.89 -21.99 21.35
CA ARG A 488 -1.31 -22.79 22.43
C ARG A 488 -2.31 -23.40 23.39
N PHE A 489 -2.20 -24.71 23.60
CA PHE A 489 -2.82 -25.34 24.76
C PHE A 489 -2.22 -24.78 26.06
N SER A 490 -2.92 -23.87 26.70
CA SER A 490 -2.65 -23.65 28.09
C SER A 490 -3.59 -24.56 28.90
N THR A 491 -3.06 -25.10 29.99
CA THR A 491 -3.82 -25.94 30.97
C THR A 491 -5.07 -25.28 31.51
N ASN A 492 -5.27 -24.01 31.25
CA ASN A 492 -6.38 -23.20 31.75
C ASN A 492 -7.49 -22.96 30.72
N LYS A 493 -7.47 -23.58 29.56
CA LYS A 493 -8.48 -23.37 28.53
C LYS A 493 -9.18 -24.65 28.14
N ASN A 494 -10.49 -24.58 28.04
CA ASN A 494 -11.32 -25.71 27.64
C ASN A 494 -11.18 -25.97 26.14
N LEU A 495 -10.86 -27.19 25.79
CA LEU A 495 -10.84 -27.69 24.43
C LEU A 495 -12.08 -28.54 24.22
N TYR A 496 -12.62 -28.50 23.01
CA TYR A 496 -13.80 -29.27 22.64
C TYR A 496 -13.52 -30.06 21.35
N ASP A 497 -14.09 -31.24 21.24
CA ASP A 497 -14.11 -31.99 20.00
C ASP A 497 -15.28 -31.55 19.09
N GLU A 498 -15.42 -32.18 17.93
CA GLU A 498 -16.47 -31.89 16.96
C GLU A 498 -17.92 -32.06 17.50
N ASP A 499 -18.09 -32.87 18.55
CA ASP A 499 -19.38 -33.12 19.21
C ASP A 499 -19.61 -32.15 20.39
N GLY A 500 -18.74 -31.19 20.62
CA GLY A 500 -18.81 -30.25 21.73
C GLY A 500 -18.46 -30.82 23.08
N LYS A 501 -17.82 -31.97 23.13
CA LYS A 501 -17.36 -32.60 24.35
C LYS A 501 -15.99 -32.04 24.74
N ALA A 502 -15.85 -31.67 26.01
CA ALA A 502 -14.59 -31.18 26.52
C ALA A 502 -13.46 -32.21 26.37
N LEU A 503 -12.38 -31.83 25.72
CA LEU A 503 -11.17 -32.62 25.64
C LEU A 503 -10.34 -32.42 26.90
N THR A 504 -9.81 -33.52 27.43
CA THR A 504 -8.86 -33.50 28.54
C THR A 504 -7.44 -33.33 28.00
N ASP A 505 -6.53 -32.75 28.78
CA ASP A 505 -5.12 -32.56 28.39
C ASP A 505 -4.38 -33.86 28.03
N THR A 506 -4.95 -35.01 28.40
CA THR A 506 -4.37 -36.34 28.13
C THR A 506 -4.88 -37.00 26.84
N ALA A 507 -5.85 -36.37 26.14
CA ALA A 507 -6.36 -36.93 24.90
C ALA A 507 -5.28 -36.90 23.80
N PRO A 508 -5.03 -38.02 23.09
CA PRO A 508 -4.10 -38.04 21.97
C PRO A 508 -4.61 -37.09 20.87
N ARG A 509 -3.82 -36.10 20.56
CA ARG A 509 -4.12 -35.06 19.60
C ARG A 509 -3.49 -35.42 18.27
N LYS A 510 -4.29 -35.55 17.24
CA LYS A 510 -3.80 -35.95 15.92
C LYS A 510 -3.31 -34.78 15.07
N GLU A 511 -3.75 -33.55 15.38
CA GLU A 511 -3.46 -32.41 14.54
C GLU A 511 -3.26 -31.12 15.34
N GLU A 512 -2.56 -30.19 14.77
CA GLU A 512 -1.90 -29.07 15.43
C GLU A 512 -2.68 -27.76 15.32
N LYS A 513 -3.83 -27.78 14.65
CA LYS A 513 -4.63 -26.59 14.35
C LYS A 513 -5.84 -26.51 15.26
N LEU A 514 -5.61 -26.29 16.54
CA LEU A 514 -6.66 -26.19 17.53
C LEU A 514 -6.96 -24.74 17.89
N TYR A 515 -8.23 -24.40 17.79
CA TYR A 515 -8.75 -23.17 18.34
C TYR A 515 -9.22 -23.43 19.76
N LEU A 516 -8.84 -22.55 20.65
CA LEU A 516 -9.33 -22.58 22.01
C LEU A 516 -10.60 -21.74 22.07
N VAL A 517 -11.70 -22.35 22.40
CA VAL A 517 -12.96 -21.65 22.65
C VAL A 517 -13.04 -21.33 24.13
N ASN A 518 -13.16 -20.07 24.47
CA ASN A 518 -13.35 -19.67 25.86
C ASN A 518 -14.80 -19.95 26.29
N GLY A 519 -14.96 -20.83 27.27
CA GLY A 519 -16.25 -21.19 27.83
C GLY A 519 -16.99 -22.27 27.04
N THR A 520 -18.25 -22.49 27.40
CA THR A 520 -19.17 -23.39 26.70
C THR A 520 -19.64 -22.72 25.41
N PRO A 521 -19.73 -23.45 24.29
CA PRO A 521 -20.28 -22.92 23.05
C PRO A 521 -21.68 -22.34 23.24
N ASN A 522 -21.84 -21.10 22.74
CA ASN A 522 -23.09 -20.38 22.85
C ASN A 522 -23.90 -20.51 21.54
N TYR A 523 -24.98 -21.27 21.60
CA TYR A 523 -25.91 -21.49 20.50
C TYR A 523 -27.24 -20.73 20.66
N TYR A 524 -27.27 -19.73 21.50
CA TYR A 524 -28.47 -18.95 21.78
C TYR A 524 -28.22 -17.48 21.63
N PHE A 525 -28.46 -16.97 20.47
CA PHE A 525 -28.26 -15.54 20.18
C PHE A 525 -29.15 -15.07 19.03
N GLY A 526 -29.28 -13.76 18.92
CA GLY A 526 -29.96 -13.11 17.81
C GLY A 526 -29.11 -12.03 17.16
N MET A 527 -29.29 -11.87 15.86
CA MET A 527 -28.70 -10.82 15.05
C MET A 527 -29.78 -10.10 14.26
N GLU A 528 -29.77 -8.77 14.29
CA GLU A 528 -30.51 -7.92 13.38
C GLU A 528 -29.52 -7.22 12.45
N VAL A 529 -29.76 -7.28 11.13
CA VAL A 529 -29.07 -6.46 10.15
C VAL A 529 -30.09 -5.58 9.45
N SER A 530 -29.88 -4.28 9.43
CA SER A 530 -30.75 -3.34 8.73
C SER A 530 -29.96 -2.40 7.82
N ALA A 531 -30.54 -2.12 6.67
CA ALA A 531 -29.95 -1.24 5.68
C ALA A 531 -31.05 -0.60 4.81
N ASN A 532 -30.86 0.69 4.49
CA ASN A 532 -31.65 1.31 3.43
C ASN A 532 -30.90 1.16 2.11
N PHE A 533 -31.62 0.80 1.07
CA PHE A 533 -31.04 0.63 -0.26
C PHE A 533 -31.93 1.25 -1.35
N VAL A 534 -31.36 1.39 -2.53
CA VAL A 534 -32.06 1.88 -3.70
C VAL A 534 -32.05 0.82 -4.79
N GLN A 535 -33.26 0.49 -5.30
CA GLN A 535 -33.41 -0.33 -6.48
C GLN A 535 -32.71 0.34 -7.67
N GLN A 536 -31.64 -0.23 -8.14
CA GLN A 536 -30.95 0.33 -9.31
C GLN A 536 -31.70 0.01 -10.59
N LYS A 537 -31.37 0.71 -11.67
CA LYS A 537 -31.99 0.51 -12.99
C LYS A 537 -31.92 -0.97 -13.39
N ASN A 538 -33.10 -1.56 -13.66
CA ASN A 538 -33.27 -2.98 -13.94
C ASN A 538 -32.80 -3.94 -12.84
N GLY A 539 -32.69 -3.46 -11.60
CA GLY A 539 -32.18 -4.27 -10.50
C GLY A 539 -30.72 -4.71 -10.67
N GLN A 540 -29.89 -3.90 -11.33
CA GLN A 540 -28.49 -4.22 -11.61
C GLN A 540 -27.53 -3.19 -11.05
N VAL A 541 -26.44 -3.66 -10.47
CA VAL A 541 -25.29 -2.84 -10.08
C VAL A 541 -24.15 -3.03 -11.08
N THR A 542 -23.33 -2.02 -11.23
CA THR A 542 -22.09 -2.12 -12.02
C THR A 542 -20.92 -2.21 -11.08
N GLN A 543 -20.18 -3.30 -11.16
CA GLN A 543 -18.98 -3.55 -10.37
C GLN A 543 -17.82 -3.93 -11.30
N ASN A 544 -16.70 -3.23 -11.18
CA ASN A 544 -15.52 -3.44 -12.04
C ASN A 544 -15.86 -3.50 -13.56
N GLY A 545 -16.77 -2.63 -14.00
CA GLY A 545 -17.24 -2.57 -15.39
C GLY A 545 -18.23 -3.66 -15.81
N LYS A 546 -18.55 -4.62 -14.93
CA LYS A 546 -19.55 -5.67 -15.18
C LYS A 546 -20.88 -5.30 -14.51
N LYS A 547 -21.96 -5.64 -15.19
CA LYS A 547 -23.32 -5.53 -14.64
C LYS A 547 -23.68 -6.85 -13.98
N GLU A 548 -24.02 -6.75 -12.68
CA GLU A 548 -24.42 -7.88 -11.84
C GLU A 548 -25.84 -7.62 -11.31
N PRO A 549 -26.65 -8.64 -11.15
CA PRO A 549 -27.96 -8.48 -10.50
C PRO A 549 -27.78 -8.08 -9.04
N MET A 550 -28.66 -7.21 -8.55
CA MET A 550 -28.79 -6.97 -7.11
C MET A 550 -29.39 -8.22 -6.47
N VAL A 551 -28.69 -8.75 -5.47
CA VAL A 551 -29.11 -9.96 -4.76
C VAL A 551 -28.90 -9.85 -3.26
N TYR A 552 -29.69 -10.63 -2.52
CA TYR A 552 -29.43 -11.07 -1.15
C TYR A 552 -29.42 -12.59 -1.14
N GLU A 553 -28.39 -13.20 -0.57
CA GLU A 553 -28.20 -14.64 -0.48
C GLU A 553 -27.87 -15.04 0.97
N PHE A 554 -28.46 -16.13 1.41
CA PHE A 554 -28.24 -16.75 2.70
C PHE A 554 -28.04 -18.26 2.55
N ASN A 555 -27.14 -18.81 3.35
CA ASN A 555 -27.02 -20.24 3.60
C ASN A 555 -26.62 -20.44 5.06
N GLY A 556 -27.39 -21.20 5.81
CA GLY A 556 -27.15 -21.45 7.23
C GLY A 556 -28.26 -22.18 7.92
N ASP A 557 -28.07 -22.36 9.20
CA ASP A 557 -29.04 -22.93 10.20
C ASP A 557 -29.19 -21.85 11.29
N ASP A 558 -30.13 -21.86 11.96
CA ASP A 558 -31.48 -21.93 12.24
C ASP A 558 -32.33 -20.84 11.53
N ASP A 559 -33.04 -19.98 12.31
CA ASP A 559 -34.04 -19.05 11.77
C ASP A 559 -33.39 -17.88 10.99
N MET A 560 -33.85 -17.65 9.77
CA MET A 560 -33.54 -16.49 8.97
C MET A 560 -34.80 -15.87 8.37
N TRP A 561 -35.06 -14.60 8.68
CA TRP A 561 -36.17 -13.84 8.12
C TRP A 561 -35.68 -12.53 7.53
N VAL A 562 -36.09 -12.26 6.28
CA VAL A 562 -35.79 -10.97 5.63
C VAL A 562 -37.09 -10.24 5.33
N PHE A 563 -37.20 -9.05 5.87
CA PHE A 563 -38.28 -8.11 5.62
C PHE A 563 -37.80 -6.99 4.72
N ILE A 564 -38.56 -6.66 3.71
CA ILE A 564 -38.40 -5.46 2.88
C ILE A 564 -39.61 -4.57 3.07
N ASP A 565 -39.39 -3.32 3.43
CA ASP A 565 -40.45 -2.33 3.73
C ASP A 565 -41.52 -2.89 4.70
N GLY A 566 -41.05 -3.66 5.64
CA GLY A 566 -41.90 -4.27 6.66
C GLY A 566 -42.66 -5.54 6.25
N ILE A 567 -42.48 -6.02 5.01
CA ILE A 567 -43.13 -7.26 4.51
C ILE A 567 -42.09 -8.39 4.51
N LEU A 568 -42.48 -9.55 5.02
CA LEU A 568 -41.63 -10.76 5.04
C LEU A 568 -41.48 -11.31 3.62
N VAL A 569 -40.26 -11.16 3.09
CA VAL A 569 -39.90 -11.58 1.73
C VAL A 569 -39.22 -12.93 1.72
N LEU A 570 -38.31 -13.20 2.66
CA LEU A 570 -37.67 -14.51 2.78
C LEU A 570 -37.97 -15.10 4.16
N ASP A 571 -38.54 -16.29 4.18
CA ASP A 571 -39.00 -17.02 5.37
C ASP A 571 -38.27 -18.36 5.45
N ILE A 572 -37.18 -18.45 6.20
CA ILE A 572 -36.44 -19.66 6.51
C ILE A 572 -36.42 -19.77 8.03
N GLY A 573 -37.52 -20.20 8.60
CA GLY A 573 -37.65 -20.30 10.06
C GLY A 573 -37.62 -21.73 10.55
N GLY A 574 -37.36 -21.89 11.83
CA GLY A 574 -37.31 -23.15 12.56
C GLY A 574 -35.92 -23.58 12.93
N ILE A 575 -35.86 -24.60 13.79
CA ILE A 575 -34.59 -25.30 14.05
C ILE A 575 -34.43 -26.33 12.92
N HIS A 576 -33.38 -26.17 12.12
CA HIS A 576 -33.18 -26.96 10.92
C HIS A 576 -31.72 -27.14 10.55
N ASP A 577 -31.45 -28.05 9.59
CA ASP A 577 -30.12 -28.13 8.96
C ASP A 577 -29.85 -26.90 8.08
N ALA A 578 -28.63 -26.73 7.61
CA ALA A 578 -28.28 -25.58 6.78
C ALA A 578 -29.10 -25.52 5.49
N HIS A 579 -29.89 -24.47 5.33
CA HIS A 579 -30.72 -24.23 4.16
C HIS A 579 -30.31 -22.92 3.46
N SER A 580 -30.68 -22.81 2.16
CA SER A 580 -30.35 -21.62 1.40
C SER A 580 -31.60 -20.83 0.97
N GLY A 581 -31.44 -19.52 0.90
CA GLY A 581 -32.43 -18.60 0.39
C GLY A 581 -31.80 -17.46 -0.40
N LYS A 582 -32.56 -16.95 -1.38
CA LYS A 582 -32.08 -15.90 -2.27
C LYS A 582 -33.21 -14.95 -2.67
N ILE A 583 -32.91 -13.68 -2.69
CA ILE A 583 -33.75 -12.63 -3.26
C ILE A 583 -32.99 -12.04 -4.44
N ASN A 584 -33.56 -12.09 -5.64
CA ASN A 584 -33.01 -11.50 -6.85
C ASN A 584 -33.82 -10.25 -7.23
N PHE A 585 -33.29 -9.08 -6.97
CA PHE A 585 -33.95 -7.80 -7.22
C PHE A 585 -34.00 -7.41 -8.71
N ALA A 586 -33.22 -8.07 -9.58
CA ALA A 586 -33.33 -7.84 -11.03
C ALA A 586 -34.57 -8.52 -11.64
N THR A 587 -34.93 -9.69 -11.14
CA THR A 587 -36.06 -10.46 -11.62
C THR A 587 -37.28 -10.42 -10.69
N GLY A 588 -37.10 -10.04 -9.45
CA GLY A 588 -38.09 -10.12 -8.39
C GLY A 588 -38.27 -11.52 -7.79
N VAL A 589 -37.53 -12.52 -8.28
CA VAL A 589 -37.66 -13.90 -7.80
C VAL A 589 -37.05 -14.05 -6.41
N VAL A 590 -37.81 -14.66 -5.53
CA VAL A 590 -37.41 -15.14 -4.21
C VAL A 590 -37.40 -16.65 -4.23
N SER A 591 -36.29 -17.28 -3.93
CA SER A 591 -36.13 -18.73 -3.91
C SER A 591 -35.53 -19.21 -2.59
N TRP A 592 -35.87 -20.45 -2.23
CA TRP A 592 -35.24 -21.12 -1.08
C TRP A 592 -35.10 -22.61 -1.39
N LYS A 593 -34.08 -23.20 -0.82
CA LYS A 593 -33.79 -24.62 -0.93
C LYS A 593 -33.90 -25.30 0.43
N ASP A 594 -34.78 -26.28 0.53
CA ASP A 594 -34.87 -27.18 1.65
C ASP A 594 -33.89 -28.34 1.42
N CYS A 595 -32.83 -28.38 2.20
CA CYS A 595 -31.75 -29.36 2.06
C CYS A 595 -31.83 -30.41 3.17
N VAL A 596 -32.74 -31.34 3.05
CA VAL A 596 -32.86 -32.43 4.02
C VAL A 596 -31.77 -33.48 3.78
N THR A 597 -31.09 -33.91 4.84
CA THR A 597 -30.06 -34.93 4.76
C THR A 597 -30.58 -36.22 4.11
N GLY A 598 -29.94 -36.62 3.02
CA GLY A 598 -30.28 -37.85 2.27
C GLY A 598 -31.33 -37.68 1.20
N GLU A 599 -31.89 -36.49 1.00
CA GLU A 599 -32.85 -36.19 -0.08
C GLU A 599 -32.26 -35.22 -1.10
N THR A 600 -32.81 -35.22 -2.31
CA THR A 600 -32.43 -34.17 -3.30
C THR A 600 -33.08 -32.86 -2.88
N PRO A 601 -32.30 -31.78 -2.75
CA PRO A 601 -32.84 -30.46 -2.34
C PRO A 601 -33.93 -30.00 -3.32
N VAL A 602 -35.06 -29.56 -2.81
CA VAL A 602 -36.16 -28.98 -3.58
C VAL A 602 -36.09 -27.46 -3.52
N GLU A 603 -35.98 -26.83 -4.69
CA GLU A 603 -36.04 -25.38 -4.79
C GLU A 603 -37.48 -24.92 -4.96
N SER A 604 -37.91 -23.99 -4.14
CA SER A 604 -39.22 -23.34 -4.22
C SER A 604 -39.02 -21.88 -4.56
N THR A 605 -39.97 -21.28 -5.28
CA THR A 605 -39.91 -19.89 -5.73
C THR A 605 -41.23 -19.16 -5.57
N THR A 606 -41.12 -17.85 -5.38
CA THR A 606 -42.22 -16.88 -5.46
C THR A 606 -41.63 -15.56 -5.98
N THR A 607 -42.39 -14.48 -6.02
CA THR A 607 -41.87 -13.16 -6.40
C THR A 607 -42.14 -12.10 -5.32
N ILE A 608 -41.28 -11.08 -5.30
CA ILE A 608 -41.44 -9.94 -4.39
C ILE A 608 -42.87 -9.38 -4.53
N LYS A 609 -43.31 -9.09 -5.75
CA LYS A 609 -44.64 -8.54 -6.02
C LYS A 609 -45.79 -9.42 -5.47
N GLU A 610 -45.71 -10.74 -5.67
CA GLU A 610 -46.72 -11.67 -5.13
C GLU A 610 -46.74 -11.63 -3.61
N LEU A 611 -45.63 -11.61 -2.94
CA LEU A 611 -45.56 -11.53 -1.48
C LEU A 611 -46.22 -10.26 -0.94
N PHE A 612 -45.94 -9.09 -1.58
CA PHE A 612 -46.60 -7.83 -1.22
C PHE A 612 -48.12 -7.88 -1.48
N LYS A 613 -48.51 -8.41 -2.63
CA LYS A 613 -49.93 -8.60 -2.98
C LYS A 613 -50.67 -9.49 -1.99
N GLU A 614 -50.07 -10.62 -1.59
CA GLU A 614 -50.65 -11.53 -0.61
C GLU A 614 -50.84 -10.89 0.76
N VAL A 615 -49.92 -10.00 1.16
CA VAL A 615 -50.05 -9.25 2.41
C VAL A 615 -51.02 -8.07 2.27
N GLY A 616 -51.27 -7.61 1.05
CA GLY A 616 -52.24 -6.57 0.74
C GLY A 616 -51.76 -5.15 0.92
N TYR A 617 -50.44 -4.91 0.85
CA TYR A 617 -49.82 -3.59 1.01
C TYR A 617 -48.74 -3.32 -0.02
N PHE A 618 -48.54 -2.04 -0.37
CA PHE A 618 -47.41 -1.56 -1.15
C PHE A 618 -46.19 -1.24 -0.25
N PRO A 619 -45.01 -1.02 -0.85
CA PRO A 619 -43.77 -0.67 -0.12
C PRO A 619 -43.91 0.54 0.80
N ASP A 620 -44.70 1.52 0.45
CA ASP A 620 -44.96 2.72 1.27
C ASP A 620 -46.02 2.50 2.39
N GLY A 621 -46.46 1.27 2.56
CA GLY A 621 -47.46 0.89 3.56
C GLY A 621 -48.93 1.21 3.17
N THR A 622 -49.17 1.72 1.96
CA THR A 622 -50.54 1.87 1.47
C THR A 622 -51.17 0.57 1.09
N VAL A 623 -52.48 0.51 1.17
CA VAL A 623 -53.26 -0.72 0.85
C VAL A 623 -53.14 -1.04 -0.64
N TRP A 624 -52.99 -2.32 -0.98
CA TRP A 624 -52.83 -2.81 -2.33
C TRP A 624 -54.01 -2.39 -3.22
N ASP A 625 -53.70 -1.88 -4.40
CA ASP A 625 -54.64 -1.50 -5.46
C ASP A 625 -54.06 -1.93 -6.81
N ASP A 626 -54.73 -2.88 -7.49
CA ASP A 626 -54.24 -3.44 -8.77
C ASP A 626 -54.02 -2.36 -9.85
N ASN A 627 -54.64 -1.18 -9.75
CA ASN A 627 -54.47 -0.06 -10.67
C ASN A 627 -53.19 0.73 -10.42
N LYS A 628 -52.57 0.58 -9.26
CA LYS A 628 -51.37 1.34 -8.85
C LYS A 628 -50.11 0.47 -8.86
N VAL A 629 -50.17 -0.77 -9.24
CA VAL A 629 -49.03 -1.69 -9.21
C VAL A 629 -47.82 -1.14 -9.96
N SER A 630 -48.01 -0.49 -11.10
CA SER A 630 -46.95 0.11 -11.90
C SER A 630 -46.26 1.31 -11.24
N ASP A 631 -46.85 1.89 -10.19
CA ASP A 631 -46.22 2.97 -9.41
C ASP A 631 -45.11 2.43 -8.51
N TYR A 632 -45.21 1.16 -8.08
CA TYR A 632 -44.31 0.51 -7.12
C TYR A 632 -43.46 -0.61 -7.70
N PHE A 633 -43.99 -1.31 -8.73
CA PHE A 633 -43.34 -2.47 -9.30
C PHE A 633 -43.10 -2.33 -10.81
N LYS A 634 -41.97 -2.91 -11.25
CA LYS A 634 -41.62 -3.10 -12.64
C LYS A 634 -41.47 -4.61 -12.90
N GLY A 635 -42.46 -5.22 -13.58
CA GLY A 635 -42.54 -6.67 -13.63
C GLY A 635 -42.83 -7.25 -12.24
N ASP A 636 -42.01 -8.16 -11.75
CA ASP A 636 -42.14 -8.79 -10.45
C ASP A 636 -41.22 -8.26 -9.38
N THR A 637 -40.39 -7.22 -9.72
CA THR A 637 -39.50 -6.55 -8.81
C THR A 637 -39.90 -5.09 -8.56
N PHE A 638 -39.20 -4.40 -7.68
CA PHE A 638 -39.42 -2.99 -7.40
C PHE A 638 -39.16 -2.08 -8.60
N LYS A 639 -39.78 -0.93 -8.62
CA LYS A 639 -39.57 0.10 -9.64
C LYS A 639 -38.13 0.65 -9.56
N ASP A 640 -37.58 0.93 -10.74
CA ASP A 640 -36.23 1.52 -10.82
C ASP A 640 -36.14 2.81 -10.01
N TYR A 641 -35.06 2.97 -9.25
CA TYR A 641 -34.73 4.09 -8.37
C TYR A 641 -35.65 4.27 -7.14
N SER A 642 -36.51 3.32 -6.83
CA SER A 642 -37.26 3.33 -5.58
C SER A 642 -36.39 3.06 -4.37
N SER A 643 -36.73 3.66 -3.25
CA SER A 643 -36.02 3.51 -1.98
C SER A 643 -36.70 2.47 -1.10
N HIS A 644 -35.91 1.59 -0.51
CA HIS A 644 -36.38 0.47 0.29
C HIS A 644 -35.57 0.33 1.58
N THR A 645 -36.18 -0.34 2.56
CA THR A 645 -35.50 -0.70 3.82
C THR A 645 -35.52 -2.22 3.98
N MET A 646 -34.33 -2.79 4.10
CA MET A 646 -34.17 -4.20 4.45
C MET A 646 -33.94 -4.33 5.95
N ARG A 647 -34.64 -5.28 6.57
CA ARG A 647 -34.36 -5.75 7.93
C ARG A 647 -34.28 -7.28 7.92
N MET A 648 -33.16 -7.79 8.34
CA MET A 648 -32.89 -9.22 8.47
C MET A 648 -32.82 -9.57 9.96
N PHE A 649 -33.42 -10.68 10.32
CA PHE A 649 -33.38 -11.26 11.65
C PHE A 649 -32.89 -12.70 11.56
N TYR A 650 -31.80 -12.98 12.24
CA TYR A 650 -31.22 -14.30 12.36
C TYR A 650 -31.21 -14.73 13.83
N PHE A 651 -31.64 -15.94 14.10
CA PHE A 651 -31.56 -16.52 15.44
C PHE A 651 -30.96 -17.91 15.38
N GLU A 652 -30.02 -18.14 16.27
CA GLU A 652 -29.47 -19.44 16.59
C GLU A 652 -30.11 -19.95 17.88
N ARG A 653 -30.64 -21.16 17.87
CA ARG A 653 -31.34 -21.76 19.03
C ARG A 653 -31.37 -23.29 19.04
N GLY A 654 -30.67 -23.94 18.14
CA GLY A 654 -30.72 -25.40 17.93
C GLY A 654 -29.73 -26.19 18.77
N ALA A 655 -28.71 -25.60 19.33
CA ALA A 655 -27.65 -26.23 20.13
C ALA A 655 -26.83 -27.31 19.41
N GLY A 656 -26.87 -27.36 18.11
CA GLY A 656 -26.19 -28.39 17.33
C GLY A 656 -25.15 -27.86 16.35
N ALA A 657 -25.52 -26.90 15.54
CA ALA A 657 -24.70 -26.22 14.55
C ALA A 657 -25.15 -24.76 14.48
N SER A 658 -24.32 -23.88 13.92
CA SER A 658 -24.63 -22.45 13.79
C SER A 658 -23.91 -21.91 12.56
N ASN A 659 -24.34 -22.33 11.38
CA ASN A 659 -23.72 -21.91 10.15
C ASN A 659 -24.33 -20.60 9.65
N LEU A 660 -23.49 -19.67 9.22
CA LEU A 660 -23.90 -18.41 8.63
C LEU A 660 -23.07 -18.08 7.41
N HIS A 661 -23.70 -18.12 6.24
CA HIS A 661 -23.21 -17.47 5.03
C HIS A 661 -24.22 -16.43 4.59
N MET A 662 -23.83 -15.18 4.59
CA MET A 662 -24.67 -14.05 4.19
C MET A 662 -23.90 -13.23 3.15
N LYS A 663 -24.59 -12.88 2.04
CA LYS A 663 -24.01 -12.16 0.94
C LYS A 663 -25.04 -11.28 0.26
N PHE A 664 -24.70 -10.00 0.05
CA PHE A 664 -25.53 -9.09 -0.73
C PHE A 664 -24.72 -7.95 -1.35
N ASN A 665 -25.23 -7.39 -2.45
CA ASN A 665 -24.61 -6.27 -3.18
C ASN A 665 -25.59 -5.09 -3.33
N LEU A 666 -26.46 -4.90 -2.37
CA LEU A 666 -27.45 -3.82 -2.38
C LEU A 666 -26.74 -2.46 -2.30
N PRO A 667 -27.12 -1.48 -3.13
CA PRO A 667 -26.64 -0.10 -3.04
C PRO A 667 -27.19 0.60 -1.79
N VAL A 668 -26.47 0.46 -0.70
CA VAL A 668 -26.86 0.93 0.62
C VAL A 668 -26.67 2.43 0.73
N VAL A 669 -27.62 3.14 1.32
CA VAL A 669 -27.57 4.57 1.60
C VAL A 669 -27.79 4.79 3.10
N PRO A 670 -26.86 5.49 3.80
CA PRO A 670 -27.03 5.76 5.22
C PRO A 670 -28.31 6.55 5.55
N ASP A 671 -28.83 6.39 6.76
CA ASP A 671 -29.97 7.19 7.23
C ASP A 671 -29.69 8.69 7.12
N GLY A 672 -30.72 9.46 6.77
CA GLY A 672 -30.60 10.91 6.59
C GLY A 672 -29.60 11.29 5.50
N SER A 673 -29.34 10.41 4.54
CA SER A 673 -28.46 10.67 3.42
C SER A 673 -29.19 10.55 2.09
N ILE A 674 -28.71 11.32 1.11
CA ILE A 674 -29.11 11.25 -0.28
C ILE A 674 -27.89 11.16 -1.17
N GLU A 675 -28.03 10.55 -2.32
CA GLU A 675 -27.00 10.45 -3.34
C GLU A 675 -27.41 11.22 -4.60
N VAL A 676 -26.48 12.02 -5.10
CA VAL A 676 -26.61 12.71 -6.39
C VAL A 676 -25.64 12.10 -7.36
N LYS A 677 -26.14 11.56 -8.47
CA LYS A 677 -25.34 10.87 -9.49
C LYS A 677 -25.50 11.54 -10.85
N LYS A 678 -24.40 11.71 -11.57
CA LYS A 678 -24.41 12.17 -12.95
C LYS A 678 -24.22 10.99 -13.89
N GLU A 679 -25.10 10.88 -14.89
CA GLU A 679 -24.98 9.93 -15.98
C GLU A 679 -25.11 10.66 -17.33
N LEU A 680 -24.54 10.07 -18.37
CA LEU A 680 -24.85 10.35 -19.75
C LEU A 680 -25.56 9.17 -20.39
N SER A 681 -26.21 9.36 -21.52
CA SER A 681 -26.79 8.25 -22.28
C SER A 681 -25.73 7.19 -22.61
N ASN A 682 -26.13 5.93 -22.81
CA ASN A 682 -25.20 4.82 -23.10
C ASN A 682 -24.27 5.09 -24.27
N THR A 683 -24.70 5.87 -25.28
CA THR A 683 -23.89 6.23 -26.45
C THR A 683 -22.84 7.28 -26.15
N ASP A 684 -23.02 8.06 -25.08
CA ASP A 684 -22.19 9.22 -24.77
C ASP A 684 -21.23 8.94 -23.60
N LYS A 685 -21.54 7.98 -22.76
CA LYS A 685 -20.84 7.72 -21.48
C LYS A 685 -19.33 7.51 -21.66
N GLU A 686 -18.92 6.75 -22.66
CA GLU A 686 -17.50 6.48 -22.91
C GLU A 686 -16.81 7.62 -23.64
N LYS A 687 -17.56 8.30 -24.53
CA LYS A 687 -17.02 9.35 -25.39
C LYS A 687 -16.85 10.69 -24.68
N TYR A 688 -17.60 10.93 -23.62
CA TYR A 688 -17.75 12.25 -22.99
C TYR A 688 -17.52 12.24 -21.48
N ALA A 689 -16.68 11.29 -21.02
CA ALA A 689 -16.36 11.07 -19.62
C ALA A 689 -15.73 12.28 -18.90
N ASN A 690 -15.27 13.27 -19.65
CA ASN A 690 -14.53 14.42 -19.13
C ASN A 690 -15.36 15.68 -18.90
N VAL A 691 -16.62 15.65 -19.28
CA VAL A 691 -17.50 16.83 -19.09
C VAL A 691 -17.82 16.99 -17.62
N LEU A 692 -17.71 18.21 -17.12
CA LEU A 692 -18.07 18.60 -15.75
C LEU A 692 -19.47 19.18 -15.74
N PHE A 693 -20.30 18.68 -14.84
CA PHE A 693 -21.69 19.14 -14.63
C PHE A 693 -21.80 19.80 -13.26
N LYS A 694 -22.44 20.96 -13.21
CA LYS A 694 -22.59 21.77 -12.01
C LYS A 694 -23.88 21.45 -11.29
N PHE A 695 -23.81 21.24 -9.97
CA PHE A 695 -24.97 20.88 -9.15
C PHE A 695 -25.03 21.71 -7.87
N LYS A 696 -26.25 21.87 -7.35
CA LYS A 696 -26.52 22.29 -5.97
C LYS A 696 -27.55 21.37 -5.33
N VAL A 697 -27.37 21.10 -4.06
CA VAL A 697 -28.34 20.41 -3.22
C VAL A 697 -28.93 21.44 -2.23
N TYR A 698 -30.23 21.47 -2.13
CA TYR A 698 -30.95 22.35 -1.21
C TYR A 698 -31.75 21.54 -0.20
N ALA A 699 -31.70 21.92 1.05
CA ALA A 699 -32.53 21.33 2.10
C ALA A 699 -33.31 22.41 2.86
N GLN A 700 -34.46 22.02 3.40
CA GLN A 700 -35.25 22.93 4.26
C GLN A 700 -34.41 23.37 5.45
N LYS A 701 -34.53 24.65 5.78
CA LYS A 701 -33.91 25.19 6.99
C LYS A 701 -34.56 24.60 8.23
N VAL A 702 -33.71 24.26 9.21
CA VAL A 702 -34.13 23.73 10.49
C VAL A 702 -34.20 24.85 11.52
N LYS A 703 -35.34 25.00 12.18
CA LYS A 703 -35.53 25.96 13.26
C LYS A 703 -34.87 25.46 14.55
N GLU A 704 -34.70 26.34 15.51
CA GLU A 704 -34.13 26.00 16.83
C GLU A 704 -34.92 24.93 17.58
N ASP A 705 -36.25 24.86 17.39
CA ASP A 705 -37.13 23.84 17.96
C ASP A 705 -37.11 22.50 17.23
N GLY A 706 -36.29 22.39 16.17
CA GLY A 706 -36.15 21.17 15.36
C GLY A 706 -37.20 21.04 14.24
N THR A 707 -38.16 21.95 14.11
CA THR A 707 -39.10 21.96 13.01
C THR A 707 -38.49 22.59 11.74
N PHE A 708 -39.21 22.53 10.61
CA PHE A 708 -38.69 22.99 9.33
C PHE A 708 -39.34 24.31 8.89
N GLU A 709 -38.55 25.12 8.22
CA GLU A 709 -39.04 26.32 7.53
C GLU A 709 -39.53 25.96 6.12
N ASP A 710 -40.32 26.86 5.51
CA ASP A 710 -40.65 26.73 4.07
C ASP A 710 -39.50 27.19 3.16
N SER A 711 -38.46 27.81 3.75
CA SER A 711 -37.24 28.22 3.05
C SER A 711 -36.18 27.11 2.97
N TYR A 712 -35.33 27.20 1.94
CA TYR A 712 -34.30 26.22 1.65
C TYR A 712 -32.92 26.88 1.67
N GLU A 713 -31.90 26.14 2.08
CA GLU A 713 -30.51 26.55 2.02
C GLU A 713 -29.68 25.52 1.25
N VAL A 714 -28.56 26.00 0.68
CA VAL A 714 -27.65 25.12 -0.05
C VAL A 714 -26.83 24.28 0.95
N LEU A 715 -26.79 22.98 0.76
CA LEU A 715 -25.95 22.08 1.55
C LEU A 715 -24.53 22.13 1.02
N THR A 716 -23.60 22.59 1.85
CA THR A 716 -22.16 22.68 1.55
C THR A 716 -21.30 21.91 2.54
N THR A 717 -21.92 21.12 3.42
CA THR A 717 -21.24 20.36 4.45
C THR A 717 -21.68 18.91 4.43
N LYS A 718 -20.90 18.02 5.06
CA LYS A 718 -21.19 16.58 5.20
C LYS A 718 -21.43 15.89 3.86
N ALA A 719 -20.70 16.29 2.83
CA ALA A 719 -20.78 15.69 1.51
C ALA A 719 -19.48 14.98 1.16
N LYS A 720 -19.57 13.76 0.61
CA LYS A 720 -18.44 12.92 0.21
C LYS A 720 -18.65 12.37 -1.20
N MET A 721 -17.55 12.27 -1.94
CA MET A 721 -17.50 11.51 -3.19
C MET A 721 -17.55 10.01 -2.92
N ALA A 722 -17.74 9.20 -3.94
CA ALA A 722 -17.83 7.73 -3.82
C ALA A 722 -16.56 7.08 -3.27
N ASP A 723 -15.40 7.69 -3.45
CA ASP A 723 -14.11 7.26 -2.90
C ASP A 723 -13.90 7.67 -1.43
N GLY A 724 -14.86 8.37 -0.83
CA GLY A 724 -14.80 8.84 0.55
C GLY A 724 -14.17 10.22 0.71
N THR A 725 -13.62 10.83 -0.34
CA THR A 725 -13.09 12.20 -0.30
C THR A 725 -14.20 13.22 -0.09
N ALA A 726 -13.87 14.35 0.55
CA ALA A 726 -14.84 15.43 0.73
C ALA A 726 -15.19 16.06 -0.61
N VAL A 727 -16.47 16.42 -0.80
CA VAL A 727 -16.92 17.21 -1.95
C VAL A 727 -16.37 18.63 -1.84
N THR A 728 -15.77 19.12 -2.92
CA THR A 728 -15.33 20.50 -3.03
C THR A 728 -16.45 21.37 -3.58
N PHE A 729 -16.76 22.45 -2.90
CA PHE A 729 -17.77 23.42 -3.30
C PHE A 729 -17.12 24.71 -3.79
N ASP A 730 -17.77 25.37 -4.79
CA ASP A 730 -17.40 26.72 -5.18
C ASP A 730 -18.00 27.77 -4.21
N ASP A 731 -17.69 29.06 -4.44
CA ASP A 731 -18.16 30.15 -3.57
C ASP A 731 -19.70 30.28 -3.52
N ASP A 732 -20.40 29.73 -4.52
CA ASP A 732 -21.86 29.72 -4.60
C ASP A 732 -22.48 28.46 -3.96
N GLY A 733 -21.63 27.55 -3.42
CA GLY A 733 -22.07 26.29 -2.83
C GLY A 733 -22.40 25.22 -3.86
N ALA A 734 -21.97 25.38 -5.09
CA ALA A 734 -22.12 24.35 -6.11
C ALA A 734 -20.92 23.39 -6.15
N PHE A 735 -21.16 22.19 -6.63
CA PHE A 735 -20.15 21.15 -6.84
C PHE A 735 -20.25 20.57 -8.23
N TYR A 736 -19.23 19.81 -8.62
CA TYR A 736 -19.10 19.30 -9.98
C TYR A 736 -18.98 17.77 -9.99
N LEU A 737 -19.74 17.14 -10.89
CA LEU A 737 -19.68 15.71 -11.16
C LEU A 737 -19.34 15.45 -12.63
N LYS A 738 -18.49 14.48 -12.85
CA LYS A 738 -18.31 13.85 -14.16
C LYS A 738 -19.35 12.76 -14.38
N PRO A 739 -19.60 12.35 -15.62
CA PRO A 739 -20.43 11.17 -15.90
C PRO A 739 -19.94 9.92 -15.13
N GLY A 740 -20.86 9.25 -14.48
CA GLY A 740 -20.59 8.08 -13.62
C GLY A 740 -20.21 8.44 -12.18
N GLN A 741 -19.87 9.67 -11.87
CA GLN A 741 -19.57 10.09 -10.50
C GLN A 741 -20.84 10.29 -9.66
N LYS A 742 -20.67 10.10 -8.37
CA LYS A 742 -21.69 10.19 -7.35
C LYS A 742 -21.17 10.94 -6.12
N ALA A 743 -21.98 11.82 -5.57
CA ALA A 743 -21.76 12.49 -4.29
C ALA A 743 -22.87 12.11 -3.30
N THR A 744 -22.49 11.82 -2.06
CA THR A 744 -23.42 11.51 -0.96
C THR A 744 -23.46 12.68 0.00
N PHE A 745 -24.66 13.19 0.29
CA PHE A 745 -24.94 14.24 1.26
C PHE A 745 -25.60 13.62 2.48
N SER A 746 -25.08 13.88 3.67
CA SER A 746 -25.54 13.29 4.92
C SER A 746 -26.02 14.34 5.91
N GLY A 747 -26.81 13.89 6.90
CA GLY A 747 -27.26 14.72 8.02
C GLY A 747 -28.57 15.43 7.78
N LEU A 748 -29.34 15.00 6.78
CA LEU A 748 -30.76 15.35 6.68
C LEU A 748 -31.50 14.72 7.85
N LYS A 749 -32.45 15.48 8.42
CA LYS A 749 -33.33 14.98 9.48
C LYS A 749 -34.54 14.26 8.90
N ASP A 750 -35.14 13.37 9.66
CA ASP A 750 -36.36 12.67 9.28
C ASP A 750 -37.44 13.70 8.86
N ASN A 751 -38.08 13.45 7.72
CA ASN A 751 -39.05 14.33 7.10
C ASN A 751 -38.54 15.71 6.61
N GLN A 752 -37.22 15.96 6.61
CA GLN A 752 -36.64 17.19 6.04
C GLN A 752 -36.68 17.11 4.50
N LYS A 753 -37.39 18.06 3.87
CA LYS A 753 -37.48 18.10 2.40
C LYS A 753 -36.20 18.66 1.80
N TYR A 754 -35.83 18.12 0.66
CA TYR A 754 -34.70 18.56 -0.16
C TYR A 754 -35.06 18.57 -1.64
N TYR A 755 -34.25 19.23 -2.45
CA TYR A 755 -34.24 19.12 -3.91
C TYR A 755 -32.83 19.33 -4.44
N VAL A 756 -32.59 18.84 -5.66
CA VAL A 756 -31.28 18.93 -6.34
C VAL A 756 -31.48 19.66 -7.65
N GLU A 757 -30.53 20.55 -7.98
CA GLU A 757 -30.47 21.26 -9.25
C GLU A 757 -29.19 20.91 -10.01
N GLU A 758 -29.33 20.61 -11.32
CA GLU A 758 -28.27 20.69 -12.30
C GLU A 758 -28.30 22.07 -12.94
N ILE A 759 -27.21 22.84 -12.80
CA ILE A 759 -27.15 24.26 -13.06
C ILE A 759 -26.46 24.54 -14.40
N GLY A 760 -26.92 25.55 -15.11
CA GLY A 760 -26.29 26.07 -16.32
C GLY A 760 -26.47 25.19 -17.54
N VAL A 761 -27.52 24.41 -17.59
CA VAL A 761 -27.83 23.52 -18.71
C VAL A 761 -28.36 24.32 -19.90
N LYS A 762 -27.64 24.29 -21.01
CA LYS A 762 -28.11 24.88 -22.26
C LYS A 762 -28.90 23.86 -23.07
N SER A 763 -30.11 24.26 -23.50
CA SER A 763 -30.98 23.33 -24.24
C SER A 763 -30.39 22.90 -25.58
N GLU A 764 -29.48 23.66 -26.18
CA GLU A 764 -28.78 23.35 -27.41
C GLU A 764 -27.65 22.35 -27.25
N GLU A 765 -27.20 22.12 -26.00
CA GLU A 765 -26.11 21.18 -25.67
C GLU A 765 -26.64 19.76 -25.44
N TYR A 766 -27.95 19.63 -25.19
CA TYR A 766 -28.55 18.35 -24.83
C TYR A 766 -29.83 18.09 -25.61
N ASP A 767 -29.96 16.86 -26.15
CA ASP A 767 -31.15 16.42 -26.87
C ASP A 767 -32.28 16.02 -25.90
N ASP A 768 -31.92 15.48 -24.73
CA ASP A 768 -32.86 15.01 -23.72
C ASP A 768 -32.18 15.01 -22.32
N ILE A 769 -32.94 15.29 -21.28
CA ILE A 769 -32.50 15.23 -19.90
C ILE A 769 -33.54 14.44 -19.10
N LYS A 770 -33.05 13.48 -18.29
CA LYS A 770 -33.87 12.66 -17.41
C LYS A 770 -33.44 12.77 -15.96
N ILE A 771 -34.41 12.75 -15.07
CA ILE A 771 -34.21 12.58 -13.64
C ILE A 771 -34.81 11.23 -13.25
N ASN A 772 -33.99 10.30 -12.74
CA ASN A 772 -34.41 8.92 -12.42
C ASN A 772 -35.22 8.27 -13.58
N ASP A 773 -34.69 8.36 -14.78
CA ASP A 773 -35.29 7.90 -16.07
C ASP A 773 -36.60 8.59 -16.51
N VAL A 774 -37.09 9.54 -15.77
CA VAL A 774 -38.23 10.36 -16.17
C VAL A 774 -37.71 11.57 -16.94
N THR A 775 -38.21 11.76 -18.19
CA THR A 775 -37.84 12.91 -19.01
C THR A 775 -38.24 14.19 -18.32
N TYR A 776 -37.25 15.09 -18.10
CA TYR A 776 -37.51 16.40 -17.56
C TYR A 776 -38.23 17.24 -18.59
N ARG A 777 -39.42 17.67 -18.28
CA ARG A 777 -40.22 18.58 -19.10
C ARG A 777 -40.45 19.84 -18.30
N GLU A 778 -39.71 20.87 -18.64
CA GLU A 778 -40.08 22.22 -18.17
C GLU A 778 -41.30 22.68 -18.89
N TYR A 779 -42.24 23.28 -18.17
CA TYR A 779 -43.40 23.88 -18.77
C TYR A 779 -42.92 25.08 -19.61
N LYS A 780 -43.11 25.05 -20.93
CA LYS A 780 -42.74 26.11 -21.86
C LYS A 780 -43.96 26.87 -22.28
N GLU A 781 -43.99 28.14 -21.95
CA GLU A 781 -45.02 29.02 -22.46
C GLU A 781 -44.79 29.44 -23.92
N ASN A 782 -43.57 29.43 -24.45
CA ASN A 782 -43.26 29.87 -25.81
C ASN A 782 -42.21 29.02 -26.52
N GLU A 783 -42.52 28.49 -27.70
CA GLU A 783 -41.58 27.72 -28.57
C GLU A 783 -40.44 28.56 -29.18
N SER A 784 -40.55 29.92 -29.17
CA SER A 784 -39.57 30.84 -29.74
C SER A 784 -38.29 30.99 -28.91
N GLU A 785 -38.26 30.50 -27.68
CA GLU A 785 -37.10 30.55 -26.79
C GLU A 785 -36.27 29.22 -26.71
N LYS A 786 -36.62 28.24 -27.54
CA LYS A 786 -35.81 27.06 -27.70
C LYS A 786 -34.39 27.44 -28.14
N GLY A 787 -33.42 27.22 -27.27
CA GLY A 787 -31.99 27.32 -27.60
C GLY A 787 -31.27 28.57 -27.13
N LYS A 788 -31.88 29.44 -26.36
CA LYS A 788 -31.24 30.70 -25.90
C LYS A 788 -31.05 30.84 -24.39
N GLU A 789 -31.63 29.96 -23.57
CA GLU A 789 -31.54 30.12 -22.12
C GLU A 789 -30.72 29.02 -21.44
N VAL A 790 -29.90 29.48 -20.52
CA VAL A 790 -29.29 28.62 -19.48
C VAL A 790 -30.39 28.21 -18.50
N ARG A 791 -30.51 26.93 -18.23
CA ARG A 791 -31.58 26.42 -17.37
C ARG A 791 -31.05 25.66 -16.19
N ASP A 792 -31.77 25.73 -15.08
CA ASP A 792 -31.56 24.93 -13.90
C ASP A 792 -32.58 23.80 -13.89
N ILE A 793 -32.11 22.61 -14.05
CA ILE A 793 -32.93 21.40 -14.05
C ILE A 793 -33.06 20.91 -12.61
N ARG A 794 -34.28 20.90 -12.05
CA ARG A 794 -34.45 20.55 -10.64
C ARG A 794 -35.41 19.39 -10.40
N THR A 795 -35.19 18.69 -9.30
CA THR A 795 -36.13 17.67 -8.81
C THR A 795 -37.35 18.30 -8.15
N SER A 796 -38.43 17.50 -7.98
CA SER A 796 -39.42 17.78 -6.96
C SER A 796 -38.81 17.85 -5.57
N LYS A 797 -39.50 18.51 -4.64
CA LYS A 797 -39.14 18.54 -3.23
C LYS A 797 -39.60 17.26 -2.57
N GLU A 798 -38.63 16.47 -2.05
CA GLU A 798 -38.86 15.15 -1.46
C GLU A 798 -38.13 15.00 -0.11
N VAL A 799 -38.52 14.02 0.67
CA VAL A 799 -37.77 13.59 1.86
C VAL A 799 -36.79 12.49 1.51
N ALA A 800 -35.70 12.38 2.29
CA ALA A 800 -34.66 11.38 2.02
C ALA A 800 -35.22 9.95 2.04
N GLU A 801 -36.17 9.66 2.89
CA GLU A 801 -36.80 8.35 3.02
C GLU A 801 -37.47 7.90 1.73
N ASN A 802 -38.08 8.83 0.99
CA ASN A 802 -38.81 8.54 -0.25
C ASN A 802 -37.86 8.52 -1.48
N ARG A 803 -36.83 9.36 -1.46
CA ARG A 803 -35.89 9.45 -2.58
C ARG A 803 -34.46 9.58 -2.07
N ARG A 804 -33.77 8.44 -1.98
CA ARG A 804 -32.35 8.39 -1.53
C ARG A 804 -31.37 8.59 -2.67
N LEU A 805 -31.77 8.44 -3.93
CA LEU A 805 -30.91 8.60 -5.09
C LEU A 805 -31.56 9.51 -6.13
N VAL A 806 -30.79 10.50 -6.58
CA VAL A 806 -31.15 11.36 -7.70
C VAL A 806 -30.13 11.15 -8.81
N VAL A 807 -30.58 10.65 -9.96
CA VAL A 807 -29.73 10.42 -11.14
C VAL A 807 -30.14 11.39 -12.24
N PHE A 808 -29.25 12.30 -12.60
CA PHE A 808 -29.39 13.14 -13.77
C PHE A 808 -28.72 12.47 -14.96
N THR A 809 -29.48 12.19 -16.02
CA THR A 809 -28.99 11.59 -17.24
C THR A 809 -29.22 12.56 -18.40
N ASN A 810 -28.11 13.04 -18.99
CA ASN A 810 -28.16 13.91 -20.15
C ASN A 810 -27.76 13.17 -21.41
N ASN A 811 -28.42 13.45 -22.53
CA ASN A 811 -28.04 13.01 -23.86
C ASN A 811 -27.41 14.19 -24.59
N CYS A 812 -26.09 14.21 -24.67
CA CYS A 812 -25.35 15.33 -25.22
C CYS A 812 -25.41 15.39 -26.75
N SER A 813 -25.63 16.58 -27.31
CA SER A 813 -25.59 16.78 -28.75
C SER A 813 -24.18 16.57 -29.30
N ALA A 814 -24.02 15.73 -30.31
CA ALA A 814 -22.72 15.44 -30.96
C ALA A 814 -22.05 16.69 -31.57
N ALA A 815 -22.87 17.69 -31.98
CA ALA A 815 -22.38 18.92 -32.61
C ALA A 815 -21.58 19.81 -31.64
N ASN A 816 -21.74 19.63 -30.31
CA ASN A 816 -21.16 20.51 -29.29
C ASN A 816 -19.94 19.91 -28.60
N LYS A 817 -19.47 18.76 -29.02
CA LYS A 817 -18.34 18.07 -28.39
C LYS A 817 -17.04 18.36 -29.14
N ARG A 818 -16.05 18.86 -28.40
CA ARG A 818 -14.82 19.43 -28.91
C ARG A 818 -13.58 18.80 -28.28
N GLU A 819 -12.43 19.18 -28.79
CA GLU A 819 -11.12 18.81 -28.31
C GLU A 819 -10.35 20.05 -27.84
N LEU A 820 -9.62 19.93 -26.73
CA LEU A 820 -8.62 20.90 -26.28
C LEU A 820 -7.24 20.32 -26.45
N ARG A 821 -6.44 20.92 -27.32
CA ARG A 821 -5.07 20.54 -27.63
C ARG A 821 -4.10 21.52 -27.00
N ILE A 822 -3.09 21.01 -26.31
CA ILE A 822 -2.01 21.81 -25.72
C ILE A 822 -0.72 21.28 -26.31
N THR A 823 -0.11 22.06 -27.19
CA THR A 823 1.14 21.69 -27.87
C THR A 823 2.31 22.42 -27.25
N LYS A 824 3.34 21.66 -26.91
CA LYS A 824 4.60 22.20 -26.42
C LYS A 824 5.55 22.46 -27.58
N ALA A 825 6.06 23.68 -27.64
CA ALA A 825 7.05 24.09 -28.66
C ALA A 825 8.25 24.80 -28.02
N MET A 826 9.32 24.86 -28.78
CA MET A 826 10.49 25.66 -28.51
C MET A 826 10.67 26.66 -29.64
N GLN A 827 11.24 27.83 -29.35
CA GLN A 827 11.58 28.81 -30.39
C GLN A 827 12.47 28.16 -31.46
N GLU A 828 12.23 28.49 -32.72
CA GLU A 828 13.02 27.98 -33.83
C GLU A 828 14.52 28.24 -33.64
N GLY A 829 15.35 27.25 -33.95
CA GLY A 829 16.79 27.29 -33.74
C GLY A 829 17.26 27.08 -32.32
N GLN A 830 16.35 26.84 -31.34
CA GLN A 830 16.70 26.50 -29.97
C GLN A 830 16.58 25.01 -29.73
N MET A 831 17.52 24.47 -28.94
CA MET A 831 17.58 23.03 -28.67
C MET A 831 16.41 22.57 -27.80
N PRO A 832 15.64 21.55 -28.23
CA PRO A 832 14.53 21.02 -27.45
C PRO A 832 15.02 20.03 -26.40
N ASP A 833 15.38 20.52 -25.22
CA ASP A 833 15.76 19.69 -24.08
C ASP A 833 14.78 19.83 -22.92
N GLY A 834 14.70 18.77 -22.14
CA GLY A 834 13.84 18.72 -20.96
C GLY A 834 12.39 18.37 -21.26
N THR A 835 11.62 18.24 -20.20
CA THR A 835 10.18 18.01 -20.20
C THR A 835 9.47 19.11 -19.43
N PHE A 836 8.23 19.36 -19.81
CA PHE A 836 7.42 20.46 -19.30
C PHE A 836 6.16 19.94 -18.63
N SER A 837 5.56 20.76 -17.78
CA SER A 837 4.35 20.38 -17.05
C SER A 837 3.29 21.47 -17.18
N PHE A 838 2.04 21.04 -17.24
CA PHE A 838 0.89 21.92 -17.32
C PHE A 838 -0.13 21.61 -16.23
N GLU A 839 -0.73 22.64 -15.68
CA GLU A 839 -1.99 22.55 -14.94
C GLU A 839 -3.14 22.92 -15.85
N ILE A 840 -4.18 22.11 -15.85
CA ILE A 840 -5.33 22.23 -16.72
C ILE A 840 -6.58 22.40 -15.87
N TYR A 841 -7.34 23.44 -16.12
CA TYR A 841 -8.61 23.72 -15.46
C TYR A 841 -9.70 23.81 -16.51
N LEU A 842 -10.85 23.21 -16.21
CA LEU A 842 -12.03 23.23 -17.05
C LEU A 842 -13.27 23.61 -16.26
N THR A 843 -14.26 24.18 -16.92
CA THR A 843 -15.58 24.36 -16.35
C THR A 843 -16.65 24.27 -17.44
N SER A 844 -17.90 24.06 -17.06
CA SER A 844 -19.05 24.27 -17.92
C SER A 844 -19.31 25.79 -18.11
N THR A 845 -20.18 26.13 -19.03
CA THR A 845 -20.37 27.47 -19.56
C THR A 845 -20.53 28.60 -18.53
N GLU A 846 -20.90 28.32 -17.29
CA GLU A 846 -21.17 29.33 -16.26
C GLU A 846 -20.51 29.05 -14.92
N GLY A 847 -19.71 27.95 -14.81
CA GLY A 847 -19.08 27.60 -13.56
C GLY A 847 -17.70 28.23 -13.36
N LYS A 848 -17.16 28.14 -12.16
CA LYS A 848 -15.76 28.43 -11.89
C LYS A 848 -14.85 27.35 -12.49
N LEU A 849 -13.65 27.77 -12.89
CA LEU A 849 -12.60 26.86 -13.32
C LEU A 849 -12.17 25.96 -12.16
N VAL A 850 -12.19 24.66 -12.38
CA VAL A 850 -11.73 23.64 -11.41
C VAL A 850 -10.65 22.79 -12.06
N PRO A 851 -9.70 22.22 -11.28
CA PRO A 851 -8.70 21.34 -11.84
C PRO A 851 -9.34 20.21 -12.63
N TYR A 852 -8.87 19.99 -13.84
CA TYR A 852 -9.32 18.89 -14.65
C TYR A 852 -8.65 17.59 -14.14
N VAL A 853 -9.42 16.71 -13.55
CA VAL A 853 -8.95 15.38 -13.10
C VAL A 853 -9.54 14.34 -14.03
N GLY A 854 -8.74 13.79 -14.95
CA GLY A 854 -9.22 12.84 -15.93
C GLY A 854 -8.23 12.50 -17.01
N PRO A 855 -8.64 11.59 -17.91
CA PRO A 855 -7.77 11.04 -18.92
C PRO A 855 -7.39 12.08 -20.00
N TYR A 856 -6.16 11.96 -20.48
CA TYR A 856 -5.66 12.71 -21.62
C TYR A 856 -4.96 11.79 -22.61
N TYR A 857 -4.92 12.21 -23.86
CA TYR A 857 -4.10 11.61 -24.90
C TYR A 857 -2.81 12.41 -25.05
N LEU A 858 -1.74 11.74 -25.40
CA LEU A 858 -0.45 12.36 -25.69
C LEU A 858 0.07 11.82 -27.04
N TYR A 859 0.40 12.73 -27.94
CA TYR A 859 0.92 12.36 -29.24
C TYR A 859 1.95 13.37 -29.76
N CYS A 860 2.77 12.94 -30.71
CA CYS A 860 3.56 13.82 -31.56
C CYS A 860 3.30 13.51 -33.04
N VAL A 861 3.53 14.50 -33.88
CA VAL A 861 3.47 14.36 -35.34
C VAL A 861 4.90 14.31 -35.88
N ASN A 862 5.32 13.16 -36.37
CA ASN A 862 6.64 12.98 -36.99
C ASN A 862 6.53 13.27 -38.47
N ASP A 863 7.35 14.20 -38.92
CA ASP A 863 7.52 14.44 -40.36
C ASP A 863 8.62 13.51 -40.88
N ARG A 864 8.23 12.43 -41.52
CA ARG A 864 9.18 11.44 -42.10
C ARG A 864 9.59 11.77 -43.54
N GLY A 865 9.79 13.01 -43.89
CA GLY A 865 10.26 13.39 -45.22
C GLY A 865 9.51 12.67 -46.34
N GLU A 866 9.15 13.34 -47.44
CA GLU A 866 8.31 12.84 -48.52
C GLU A 866 6.80 12.65 -48.17
N ASN A 867 6.14 13.72 -47.75
CA ASN A 867 4.66 13.82 -47.63
C ASN A 867 3.93 12.78 -46.75
N LYS A 868 4.59 12.17 -45.79
CA LYS A 868 3.95 11.24 -44.80
C LYS A 868 4.16 11.72 -43.41
N THR A 869 3.21 12.49 -42.92
CA THR A 869 3.10 12.80 -41.48
C THR A 869 2.46 11.62 -40.74
N GLU A 870 3.14 11.04 -39.77
CA GLU A 870 2.60 10.01 -38.91
C GLU A 870 2.35 10.57 -37.49
N THR A 871 1.13 10.36 -36.95
CA THR A 871 0.83 10.70 -35.58
C THR A 871 1.09 9.48 -34.70
N ILE A 872 2.02 9.61 -33.76
CA ILE A 872 2.36 8.56 -32.80
C ILE A 872 1.82 8.94 -31.44
N TYR A 873 1.03 8.06 -30.86
CA TYR A 873 0.48 8.20 -29.49
C TYR A 873 1.38 7.55 -28.47
N TYR A 874 1.34 8.03 -27.24
CA TYR A 874 2.20 7.61 -26.14
C TYR A 874 1.42 7.31 -24.87
N LYS A 875 1.89 6.30 -24.12
CA LYS A 875 1.56 6.13 -22.68
C LYS A 875 2.54 6.94 -21.86
N ASN A 876 2.03 7.59 -20.82
CA ASN A 876 2.83 8.32 -19.84
C ASN A 876 2.79 7.58 -18.49
N GLU A 877 3.79 6.78 -18.23
CA GLU A 877 3.92 5.99 -17.01
C GLU A 877 4.88 6.70 -16.05
N ASN A 878 4.32 7.53 -15.16
CA ASN A 878 5.10 8.29 -14.16
C ASN A 878 6.21 9.17 -14.77
N GLY A 879 5.92 9.83 -15.90
CA GLY A 879 6.87 10.70 -16.59
C GLY A 879 7.76 9.98 -17.62
N LYS A 880 7.66 8.66 -17.74
CA LYS A 880 8.31 7.90 -18.81
C LYS A 880 7.32 7.68 -19.95
N LEU A 881 7.71 8.14 -21.13
CA LEU A 881 6.87 8.01 -22.32
C LEU A 881 7.21 6.72 -23.08
N ARG A 882 6.18 5.94 -23.38
CA ARG A 882 6.25 4.74 -24.20
C ARG A 882 5.39 4.92 -25.43
N ALA A 883 6.02 4.88 -26.61
CA ALA A 883 5.29 4.95 -27.88
C ALA A 883 4.34 3.75 -28.04
N LEU A 884 3.16 4.01 -28.54
CA LEU A 884 2.22 2.97 -28.97
C LEU A 884 2.56 2.52 -30.39
N GLU A 885 2.09 1.34 -30.75
CA GLU A 885 2.19 0.83 -32.11
C GLU A 885 1.48 1.78 -33.08
N SER A 886 1.98 1.86 -34.35
CA SER A 886 1.43 2.72 -35.39
C SER A 886 -0.06 2.49 -35.58
N GLY A 887 -0.84 3.58 -35.55
CA GLY A 887 -2.29 3.56 -35.68
C GLY A 887 -3.05 3.22 -34.38
N LYS A 888 -2.38 2.91 -33.28
CA LYS A 888 -3.02 2.64 -31.99
C LYS A 888 -3.23 3.95 -31.22
N VAL A 889 -4.45 4.18 -30.78
CA VAL A 889 -4.86 5.35 -29.98
C VAL A 889 -5.37 4.90 -28.63
N GLU A 890 -4.65 5.27 -27.57
CA GLU A 890 -5.03 4.99 -26.18
C GLU A 890 -4.81 6.21 -25.32
N VAL A 891 -5.51 6.27 -24.19
CA VAL A 891 -5.30 7.26 -23.14
C VAL A 891 -3.86 7.18 -22.64
N ALA A 892 -3.17 8.32 -22.58
CA ALA A 892 -1.79 8.39 -22.10
C ALA A 892 -1.68 8.17 -20.59
N GLY A 893 -2.63 8.69 -19.84
CA GLY A 893 -2.73 8.65 -18.39
C GLY A 893 -3.82 9.60 -17.91
N ASP A 894 -3.98 9.73 -16.61
CA ASP A 894 -4.85 10.71 -15.98
C ASP A 894 -4.03 11.90 -15.46
N THR A 895 -4.63 13.09 -15.46
CA THR A 895 -4.10 14.23 -14.70
C THR A 895 -4.20 13.95 -13.21
N ASP A 896 -3.33 14.54 -12.40
CA ASP A 896 -3.42 14.41 -10.94
C ASP A 896 -4.56 15.25 -10.34
N SER A 897 -4.71 15.20 -9.01
CA SER A 897 -5.76 15.95 -8.28
C SER A 897 -5.68 17.47 -8.44
N THR A 898 -4.55 18.02 -8.90
CA THR A 898 -4.35 19.45 -9.18
C THR A 898 -4.59 19.79 -10.66
N GLY A 899 -4.93 18.81 -11.48
CA GLY A 899 -5.08 18.97 -12.93
C GLY A 899 -3.75 18.97 -13.69
N LYS A 900 -2.68 18.46 -13.07
CA LYS A 900 -1.33 18.49 -13.64
C LYS A 900 -1.08 17.34 -14.59
N VAL A 901 -0.48 17.67 -15.73
CA VAL A 901 0.18 16.76 -16.66
C VAL A 901 1.68 17.07 -16.64
N ALA A 902 2.50 16.09 -16.42
CA ALA A 902 3.94 16.24 -16.32
C ALA A 902 4.70 15.40 -17.37
N GLY A 903 5.97 15.77 -17.61
CA GLY A 903 6.85 14.99 -18.48
C GLY A 903 6.59 15.17 -19.98
N ILE A 904 6.11 16.31 -20.42
CA ILE A 904 5.75 16.60 -21.81
C ILE A 904 6.96 17.16 -22.58
N PRO A 905 7.53 16.42 -23.53
CA PRO A 905 8.63 16.93 -24.36
C PRO A 905 8.18 17.99 -25.37
N VAL A 906 9.12 18.70 -25.94
CA VAL A 906 8.89 19.61 -27.07
C VAL A 906 8.42 18.81 -28.30
N GLY A 907 7.46 19.34 -29.04
CA GLY A 907 6.84 18.69 -30.21
C GLY A 907 5.65 17.79 -29.86
N TYR A 908 5.34 17.60 -28.58
CA TYR A 908 4.23 16.76 -28.17
C TYR A 908 2.98 17.58 -27.85
N THR A 909 1.83 16.95 -28.10
CA THR A 909 0.51 17.53 -27.86
C THR A 909 -0.25 16.70 -26.84
N VAL A 910 -0.66 17.35 -25.76
CA VAL A 910 -1.66 16.84 -24.81
C VAL A 910 -3.03 17.15 -25.36
N SER A 911 -3.91 16.16 -25.48
CA SER A 911 -5.27 16.30 -25.98
C SER A 911 -6.28 15.81 -24.95
N ILE A 912 -7.26 16.66 -24.68
CA ILE A 912 -8.46 16.32 -23.90
C ILE A 912 -9.64 16.37 -24.86
N THR A 913 -10.30 15.24 -25.00
CA THR A 913 -11.39 15.07 -25.95
C THR A 913 -12.76 15.17 -25.29
N GLN A 914 -13.82 15.32 -26.08
CA GLN A 914 -15.22 15.23 -25.65
C GLN A 914 -15.67 16.37 -24.72
N ILE A 915 -15.03 17.54 -24.82
CA ILE A 915 -15.38 18.73 -24.07
C ILE A 915 -16.57 19.42 -24.75
N LEU A 916 -17.55 19.88 -23.97
CA LEU A 916 -18.67 20.64 -24.53
C LEU A 916 -18.22 22.01 -25.02
N SER A 917 -18.79 22.47 -26.14
CA SER A 917 -18.66 23.86 -26.56
C SER A 917 -19.17 24.79 -25.45
N GLY A 918 -18.50 25.93 -25.28
CA GLY A 918 -18.80 26.88 -24.23
C GLY A 918 -18.08 26.56 -22.91
N THR A 919 -17.36 25.44 -22.81
CA THR A 919 -16.49 25.17 -21.67
C THR A 919 -15.35 26.19 -21.62
N LYS A 920 -15.17 26.82 -20.47
CA LYS A 920 -14.00 27.66 -20.20
C LYS A 920 -12.84 26.78 -19.79
N PHE A 921 -11.66 27.12 -20.26
CA PHE A 921 -10.43 26.46 -19.85
C PHE A 921 -9.42 27.48 -19.36
N LYS A 922 -8.50 26.97 -18.52
CA LYS A 922 -7.28 27.66 -18.13
C LYS A 922 -6.14 26.67 -18.18
N ILE A 923 -5.10 26.99 -18.91
CA ILE A 923 -3.87 26.22 -19.01
C ILE A 923 -2.75 27.05 -18.41
N LYS A 924 -1.97 26.46 -17.53
CA LYS A 924 -0.80 27.10 -16.92
C LYS A 924 0.41 26.19 -17.05
N GLU A 925 1.47 26.69 -17.68
CA GLU A 925 2.77 26.03 -17.64
C GLU A 925 3.42 26.24 -16.28
N ILE A 926 3.92 25.17 -15.64
CA ILE A 926 4.47 25.19 -14.30
C ILE A 926 5.86 24.58 -14.24
N GLY A 927 6.64 24.98 -13.21
CA GLY A 927 7.95 24.39 -12.93
C GLY A 927 9.08 24.89 -13.83
N LEU A 928 8.89 25.98 -14.60
CA LEU A 928 9.95 26.57 -15.40
C LEU A 928 11.01 27.27 -14.54
N ASN A 929 12.27 27.03 -14.88
CA ASN A 929 13.37 27.75 -14.28
C ASN A 929 13.57 29.11 -14.99
N ASN A 930 13.25 30.21 -14.32
CA ASN A 930 13.37 31.57 -14.86
C ASN A 930 14.80 31.99 -15.22
N GLN A 931 15.82 31.27 -14.77
CA GLN A 931 17.19 31.50 -15.20
C GLN A 931 17.50 30.87 -16.55
N GLU A 932 16.83 29.79 -16.90
CA GLU A 932 17.02 29.06 -18.13
C GLU A 932 16.05 29.49 -19.24
N TYR A 933 14.85 29.90 -18.87
CA TYR A 933 13.77 30.23 -19.80
C TYR A 933 13.22 31.63 -19.56
N LYS A 934 12.83 32.31 -20.64
CA LYS A 934 11.99 33.51 -20.61
C LYS A 934 10.53 33.10 -20.47
N VAL A 935 9.67 34.09 -20.24
CA VAL A 935 8.21 33.91 -20.30
C VAL A 935 7.84 33.32 -21.68
N PRO A 936 7.08 32.22 -21.76
CA PRO A 936 6.70 31.61 -23.03
C PRO A 936 5.76 32.51 -23.85
N THR A 937 5.80 32.34 -25.15
CA THR A 937 4.77 32.87 -26.03
C THR A 937 3.65 31.85 -26.12
N ILE A 938 2.40 32.27 -25.83
CA ILE A 938 1.24 31.40 -25.92
C ILE A 938 0.30 31.88 -27.00
N THR A 939 -0.02 30.99 -27.95
CA THR A 939 -0.98 31.24 -29.02
C THR A 939 -2.20 30.35 -28.84
N VAL A 940 -3.38 30.92 -28.90
CA VAL A 940 -4.65 30.20 -28.72
C VAL A 940 -5.50 30.36 -29.96
N SER A 941 -6.12 29.28 -30.45
CA SER A 941 -7.04 29.26 -31.56
C SER A 941 -8.26 28.39 -31.30
N GLY A 942 -9.37 28.58 -32.04
CA GLY A 942 -10.60 27.84 -31.87
C GLY A 942 -11.40 28.24 -30.60
N CYS A 943 -11.12 29.42 -30.07
CA CYS A 943 -11.68 29.92 -28.82
C CYS A 943 -12.14 31.36 -28.92
N LYS A 944 -13.08 31.73 -28.08
CA LYS A 944 -13.45 33.12 -27.78
C LYS A 944 -13.00 33.47 -26.37
N ASP A 945 -13.10 34.75 -26.03
CA ASP A 945 -12.73 35.27 -24.71
C ASP A 945 -11.32 34.89 -24.27
N VAL A 946 -10.37 34.92 -25.25
CA VAL A 946 -8.99 34.52 -25.02
C VAL A 946 -8.26 35.53 -24.17
N ASP A 947 -7.65 35.07 -23.07
CA ASP A 947 -6.76 35.86 -22.21
C ASP A 947 -5.39 35.13 -22.06
N THR A 948 -4.34 35.80 -22.58
CA THR A 948 -2.94 35.38 -22.40
C THR A 948 -2.09 36.43 -21.71
N SER A 949 -2.74 37.40 -21.06
CA SER A 949 -2.07 38.51 -20.37
C SER A 949 -1.31 38.10 -19.12
N LYS A 950 -1.68 36.98 -18.50
CA LYS A 950 -0.98 36.41 -17.34
C LYS A 950 0.17 35.53 -17.78
N GLU A 951 1.34 35.77 -17.21
CA GLU A 951 2.54 34.95 -17.48
C GLU A 951 2.25 33.46 -17.33
N TYR A 952 2.77 32.67 -18.26
CA TYR A 952 2.65 31.21 -18.28
C TYR A 952 1.22 30.67 -18.40
N THR A 953 0.22 31.53 -18.67
CA THR A 953 -1.18 31.14 -18.59
C THR A 953 -1.94 31.50 -19.86
N ALA A 954 -2.81 30.59 -20.29
CA ALA A 954 -3.84 30.87 -21.30
C ALA A 954 -5.21 30.52 -20.75
N GLU A 955 -6.17 31.40 -20.94
CA GLU A 955 -7.57 31.19 -20.65
C GLU A 955 -8.39 31.42 -21.92
N GLY A 956 -9.53 30.72 -22.06
CA GLY A 956 -10.41 30.87 -23.20
C GLY A 956 -11.71 30.08 -23.05
N THR A 957 -12.64 30.31 -23.97
CA THR A 957 -13.90 29.57 -24.06
C THR A 957 -13.96 28.83 -25.40
N ILE A 958 -14.16 27.53 -25.38
CA ILE A 958 -14.22 26.68 -26.59
C ILE A 958 -15.44 27.08 -27.42
N GLU A 959 -15.23 27.39 -28.68
CA GLU A 959 -16.31 27.79 -29.58
C GLU A 959 -17.11 26.61 -30.12
N LEU A 960 -18.35 26.87 -30.52
CA LEU A 960 -19.21 25.90 -31.17
C LEU A 960 -18.59 25.42 -32.49
N ARG A 961 -18.49 24.11 -32.67
CA ARG A 961 -17.95 23.43 -33.87
C ARG A 961 -16.46 23.68 -34.12
N MET A 962 -15.71 24.22 -33.19
CA MET A 962 -14.26 24.42 -33.30
C MET A 962 -13.53 23.75 -32.16
N ASP A 963 -12.46 23.00 -32.49
CA ASP A 963 -11.54 22.48 -31.47
C ASP A 963 -10.61 23.59 -30.99
N ALA A 964 -10.33 23.62 -29.69
CA ALA A 964 -9.42 24.58 -29.10
C ALA A 964 -7.96 24.10 -29.22
N SER A 965 -7.07 25.01 -29.55
CA SER A 965 -5.63 24.71 -29.60
C SER A 965 -4.85 25.79 -28.86
N VAL A 966 -3.97 25.35 -27.95
CA VAL A 966 -3.06 26.19 -27.18
C VAL A 966 -1.64 25.76 -27.52
N LEU A 967 -0.88 26.64 -28.18
CA LEU A 967 0.54 26.43 -28.47
C LEU A 967 1.36 27.21 -27.48
N VAL A 968 2.17 26.52 -26.69
CA VAL A 968 3.06 27.09 -25.68
C VAL A 968 4.50 26.98 -26.17
N THR A 969 5.09 28.10 -26.60
CA THR A 969 6.45 28.18 -27.14
C THR A 969 7.40 28.75 -26.10
N ASN A 970 8.38 27.98 -25.66
CA ASN A 970 9.39 28.45 -24.72
C ASN A 970 10.57 29.08 -25.46
N HIS A 971 11.22 30.00 -24.77
CA HIS A 971 12.39 30.74 -25.20
C HIS A 971 13.50 30.57 -24.19
N LYS A 972 14.64 30.00 -24.60
CA LYS A 972 15.81 29.89 -23.72
C LYS A 972 16.53 31.21 -23.50
N ASN A 973 17.06 31.41 -22.30
CA ASN A 973 18.00 32.45 -22.00
C ASN A 973 19.41 31.98 -22.41
N TYR A 974 19.82 32.31 -23.67
CA TYR A 974 21.16 31.91 -24.09
C TYR A 974 22.27 32.78 -23.53
N LYS A 975 23.32 32.09 -23.09
CA LYS A 975 24.66 32.65 -23.11
C LYS A 975 25.39 32.08 -24.32
N VAL A 976 25.88 32.95 -25.22
CA VAL A 976 26.64 32.48 -26.38
C VAL A 976 28.03 32.02 -25.90
N ILE A 977 28.31 30.75 -26.03
CA ILE A 977 29.64 30.21 -25.83
C ILE A 977 30.25 30.05 -27.23
N LYS A 978 31.34 30.75 -27.52
CA LYS A 978 32.10 30.52 -28.75
C LYS A 978 33.18 29.47 -28.46
N ALA A 979 33.11 28.35 -29.10
CA ALA A 979 34.16 27.34 -29.09
C ALA A 979 34.94 27.43 -30.42
N GLU A 980 36.24 27.59 -30.28
CA GLU A 980 37.15 27.56 -31.44
C GLU A 980 37.99 26.29 -31.35
N LYS A 981 37.86 25.43 -32.36
CA LYS A 981 38.68 24.23 -32.45
C LYS A 981 39.93 24.60 -33.29
N LYS A 982 41.10 24.53 -32.66
CA LYS A 982 42.38 24.66 -33.33
C LYS A 982 43.00 23.27 -33.52
N TRP A 983 43.25 22.95 -34.78
CA TRP A 983 43.99 21.76 -35.11
C TRP A 983 45.47 22.06 -35.01
N LYS A 984 46.25 21.32 -34.26
CA LYS A 984 47.68 21.29 -34.32
C LYS A 984 48.11 20.12 -35.19
N ASP A 985 48.61 20.41 -36.34
CA ASP A 985 49.24 19.42 -37.16
C ASP A 985 50.58 18.98 -36.54
N SER A 986 50.78 17.69 -36.37
CA SER A 986 52.05 17.13 -35.93
C SER A 986 53.02 17.18 -37.08
N LYS A 987 53.89 18.19 -37.09
CA LYS A 987 55.02 18.21 -38.05
C LYS A 987 55.79 16.91 -37.95
N LYS A 988 55.95 16.19 -39.06
CA LYS A 988 56.98 15.17 -39.15
C LYS A 988 58.34 15.79 -38.85
N SER A 989 59.22 15.07 -38.22
CA SER A 989 60.52 15.52 -37.74
C SER A 989 61.53 15.89 -38.85
N ASP A 990 61.18 15.78 -40.10
CA ASP A 990 61.98 16.04 -41.28
C ASP A 990 61.70 17.36 -42.02
N GLY A 991 60.72 18.12 -41.61
CA GLY A 991 60.41 19.46 -42.10
C GLY A 991 59.79 19.49 -43.52
N THR A 992 59.45 18.35 -44.10
CA THR A 992 58.77 18.28 -45.41
C THR A 992 57.33 17.88 -45.20
N GLY A 993 56.46 18.86 -45.10
CA GLY A 993 55.00 18.65 -45.06
C GLY A 993 54.41 18.95 -46.40
N GLU A 994 53.95 17.99 -47.17
CA GLU A 994 52.98 18.20 -48.20
C GLU A 994 51.62 18.48 -47.51
N GLU A 995 50.91 19.52 -48.01
CA GLU A 995 49.52 19.76 -47.65
C GLU A 995 48.75 18.51 -48.09
N ASN A 996 48.24 17.83 -47.11
CA ASN A 996 47.40 16.65 -47.33
C ASN A 996 46.01 17.19 -47.67
N SER A 997 45.66 17.14 -48.98
CA SER A 997 44.35 17.52 -49.50
C SER A 997 43.19 16.59 -49.09
N ASP A 998 43.45 15.63 -48.19
CA ASP A 998 42.49 14.58 -47.79
C ASP A 998 41.75 14.86 -46.46
N PHE A 999 41.92 16.07 -45.89
CA PHE A 999 41.02 16.48 -44.80
C PHE A 999 39.72 17.00 -45.44
N PRO A 1000 38.59 16.45 -45.11
CA PRO A 1000 37.33 16.99 -45.59
C PRO A 1000 37.17 18.42 -45.08
N ASP A 1001 36.67 19.28 -45.95
CA ASP A 1001 36.28 20.65 -45.59
C ASP A 1001 35.18 20.59 -44.56
N LEU A 1002 35.53 20.66 -43.32
CA LEU A 1002 34.61 20.51 -42.17
C LEU A 1002 33.82 21.78 -41.83
N GLU A 1003 33.97 22.85 -42.68
CA GLU A 1003 33.22 24.09 -42.44
C GLU A 1003 31.73 23.95 -42.59
N ASP A 1004 31.28 23.00 -43.42
CA ASP A 1004 29.84 22.77 -43.63
C ASP A 1004 29.18 21.69 -42.73
N ASP A 1005 29.99 20.90 -42.01
CA ASP A 1005 29.47 19.73 -41.25
C ASP A 1005 29.51 19.88 -39.72
N LEU A 1006 30.06 20.93 -39.19
CA LEU A 1006 30.07 21.17 -37.74
C LEU A 1006 28.84 21.97 -37.34
N ARG A 1007 27.80 21.30 -36.89
CA ARG A 1007 26.65 21.95 -36.24
C ARG A 1007 26.81 21.86 -34.75
N ILE A 1008 26.97 23.02 -34.10
CA ILE A 1008 26.86 23.16 -32.61
C ILE A 1008 25.40 23.46 -32.32
N TYR A 1009 24.76 22.57 -31.61
CA TYR A 1009 23.36 22.72 -31.19
C TYR A 1009 23.30 23.19 -29.74
#